data_f9094a98b63fdd927544509790b04ce3
#
_entry.id   f9094a98b63fdd927544509790b04ce3
#
_cell.length_a   1.000
_cell.length_b   1.000
_cell.length_c   1.000
_cell.angle_alpha   90.00
_cell.angle_beta   90.00
_cell.angle_gamma   90.00
#
_symmetry.space_group_name_H-M   'P 1'
#
loop_
_entity.id
_entity.type
_entity.pdbx_description
1 polymer ?
#
loop_
_entity_poly.entity_id
_entity_poly.type
_entity_poly.pdbx_seq_one_letter_code
_entity_poly.pdbx_strand_id
1 'polypeptide(L)'
;MKEVEIKGDTTVINANAFYTPEGAYLEELLKRVPGLEYEKQNKTMTYNGLPIHEINVNGESFFGGNSTLALENLPAKLVSKIKVYDKRSELEKITKVRKGGENYVLDLQTKREFNGTLITSAGIGIGNNDKKETELISNLFRQKGDNISVIARSGNRYKTSRYPDNRQDNVAMNFVKKFSKRFTLYGNMMYNHYASGNESTLYSEQYLTTGNRYQNSASTSTNRNTMGNGSLGMRWSLDDKTYFNIGGNFSKSKSDNTSDSQQSTSSEGDERINSITRNSDSKSDSHSFSVNADITRVFNDKGTSISLTGSYSDSKSTNESHSLSETTYYQLESSLGGDSVLYRNQYQHSPSTNRAYSVGINLTQPLAENLRLQLGYRYSANRQVSDRSTYESEVYQDSLSNYTQSRTYSHELSLYFNYNGKRWQVNTGVQMHPERRSLDQKTGLLYADTVRTSVNWNPQLNVSWHQGKTRFELNYDGSSRQPDLGSLVSLTDNSDPLHVTHGNPSLKAAYSQNFRLMGRNTRLGLSGDVNFSNTYNSQTQAVFYNLATGGTETYPVNVNGNWNMRASLRYQKRWKKRFNLSARTGASFAQSVALVNEGKSEEPDRSVTHNTSYNANLRLGYQPKWGGFDLQGDWRYRHATNQLRSTSNYTRSYNFSLNTYAELPLGFLVKSDAAYSFRNGTNIKKGEDDQVVWNLGASWRFLKKKQAELSLYWSDFLSDKKNYYRNVTATGLTESRTSQIGSYFIISFKYRLNKQL
;
A
#
# COMPACT_ATOMS: atom_id res chain seq x y z
N MET A 1 -21.99 3.86 32.59
CA MET A 1 -21.23 4.80 31.70
C MET A 1 -21.76 4.65 30.28
N LYS A 2 -21.88 5.75 29.55
CA LYS A 2 -22.22 5.70 28.11
C LYS A 2 -21.13 4.96 27.34
N GLU A 3 -21.51 4.10 26.39
CA GLU A 3 -20.55 3.35 25.55
C GLU A 3 -19.75 4.27 24.63
N VAL A 4 -20.43 5.25 24.06
CA VAL A 4 -19.88 6.24 23.13
C VAL A 4 -20.37 7.62 23.54
N GLU A 5 -19.45 8.54 23.68
CA GLU A 5 -19.70 9.94 24.00
C GLU A 5 -18.99 10.83 22.99
N ILE A 6 -19.66 11.86 22.50
CA ILE A 6 -19.07 12.84 21.60
C ILE A 6 -18.79 14.11 22.41
N LYS A 7 -17.50 14.51 22.44
CA LYS A 7 -17.00 15.70 23.13
C LYS A 7 -16.36 16.64 22.09
N GLY A 8 -17.10 17.64 21.66
CA GLY A 8 -16.67 18.49 20.54
C GLY A 8 -16.41 17.64 19.30
N ASP A 9 -15.21 17.71 18.74
CA ASP A 9 -14.77 16.97 17.55
C ASP A 9 -14.24 15.55 17.87
N THR A 10 -14.20 15.16 19.15
CA THR A 10 -13.65 13.88 19.60
C THR A 10 -14.77 12.91 19.95
N THR A 11 -14.74 11.72 19.36
CA THR A 11 -15.56 10.60 19.81
C THR A 11 -14.78 9.81 20.87
N VAL A 12 -15.34 9.69 22.06
CA VAL A 12 -14.77 8.92 23.18
C VAL A 12 -15.58 7.64 23.36
N ILE A 13 -14.92 6.51 23.25
CA ILE A 13 -15.52 5.17 23.35
C ILE A 13 -14.96 4.52 24.62
N ASN A 14 -15.84 4.03 25.48
CA ASN A 14 -15.45 3.31 26.68
C ASN A 14 -15.11 1.86 26.32
N ALA A 15 -13.82 1.50 26.32
CA ALA A 15 -13.36 0.16 25.97
C ALA A 15 -13.94 -0.94 26.90
N ASN A 16 -14.17 -0.62 28.19
CA ASN A 16 -14.74 -1.57 29.15
C ASN A 16 -16.21 -1.90 28.90
N ALA A 17 -16.91 -1.16 28.05
CA ALA A 17 -18.28 -1.48 27.64
C ALA A 17 -18.37 -2.64 26.65
N PHE A 18 -17.22 -3.03 26.08
CA PHE A 18 -17.13 -4.10 25.08
C PHE A 18 -16.43 -5.29 25.73
N TYR A 19 -17.12 -6.40 25.79
CA TYR A 19 -16.52 -7.62 26.30
C TYR A 19 -15.42 -8.08 25.33
N THR A 20 -14.26 -8.40 25.85
CA THR A 20 -13.14 -9.01 25.11
C THR A 20 -12.65 -10.23 25.87
N PRO A 21 -12.33 -11.33 25.18
CA PRO A 21 -11.72 -12.49 25.81
C PRO A 21 -10.48 -12.10 26.62
N GLU A 22 -10.24 -12.74 27.73
CA GLU A 22 -9.02 -12.52 28.48
C GLU A 22 -7.81 -12.92 27.63
N GLY A 23 -6.83 -12.01 27.52
CA GLY A 23 -5.68 -12.19 26.64
C GLY A 23 -5.92 -11.83 25.17
N ALA A 24 -7.08 -11.25 24.85
CA ALA A 24 -7.34 -10.70 23.51
C ALA A 24 -6.39 -9.54 23.20
N TYR A 25 -6.03 -9.41 21.93
CA TYR A 25 -5.31 -8.26 21.41
C TYR A 25 -6.27 -7.14 20.99
N LEU A 26 -5.71 -5.97 20.71
CA LEU A 26 -6.46 -4.77 20.35
C LEU A 26 -7.38 -4.99 19.15
N GLU A 27 -6.97 -5.77 18.15
CA GLU A 27 -7.80 -6.10 16.99
C GLU A 27 -9.17 -6.69 17.40
N GLU A 28 -9.19 -7.60 18.38
CA GLU A 28 -10.44 -8.22 18.84
C GLU A 28 -11.35 -7.22 19.57
N LEU A 29 -10.79 -6.25 20.28
CA LEU A 29 -11.55 -5.16 20.88
C LEU A 29 -12.14 -4.25 19.80
N LEU A 30 -11.32 -3.82 18.84
CA LEU A 30 -11.75 -2.86 17.82
C LEU A 30 -12.84 -3.41 16.89
N LYS A 31 -12.80 -4.69 16.57
CA LYS A 31 -13.89 -5.37 15.82
C LYS A 31 -15.26 -5.24 16.50
N ARG A 32 -15.30 -5.01 17.82
CA ARG A 32 -16.52 -4.88 18.61
C ARG A 32 -16.97 -3.44 18.81
N VAL A 33 -16.10 -2.49 18.47
CA VAL A 33 -16.39 -1.06 18.61
C VAL A 33 -17.25 -0.60 17.43
N PRO A 34 -18.41 0.02 17.69
CA PRO A 34 -19.27 0.51 16.63
C PRO A 34 -18.57 1.56 15.77
N GLY A 35 -18.69 1.43 14.47
CA GLY A 35 -18.11 2.35 13.50
C GLY A 35 -16.65 2.08 13.15
N LEU A 36 -15.94 1.27 13.93
CA LEU A 36 -14.59 0.83 13.55
C LEU A 36 -14.65 -0.41 12.64
N GLU A 37 -13.95 -0.35 11.54
CA GLU A 37 -13.75 -1.45 10.61
C GLU A 37 -12.26 -1.59 10.31
N TYR A 38 -11.77 -2.81 10.38
CA TYR A 38 -10.40 -3.16 10.00
C TYR A 38 -10.43 -4.19 8.87
N GLU A 39 -9.89 -3.82 7.72
CA GLU A 39 -9.74 -4.69 6.57
C GLU A 39 -8.33 -5.30 6.59
N LYS A 40 -8.25 -6.55 6.99
CA LYS A 40 -6.97 -7.23 7.25
C LYS A 40 -6.11 -7.39 5.98
N GLN A 41 -6.74 -7.61 4.83
CA GLN A 41 -6.04 -7.79 3.54
C GLN A 41 -5.28 -6.53 3.12
N ASN A 42 -5.93 -5.38 3.21
CA ASN A 42 -5.37 -4.09 2.82
C ASN A 42 -4.73 -3.33 3.99
N LYS A 43 -4.80 -3.90 5.22
CA LYS A 43 -4.31 -3.30 6.47
C LYS A 43 -4.87 -1.89 6.71
N THR A 44 -6.08 -1.63 6.23
CA THR A 44 -6.76 -0.34 6.35
C THR A 44 -7.77 -0.35 7.48
N MET A 45 -7.85 0.75 8.21
CA MET A 45 -8.82 0.96 9.28
C MET A 45 -9.66 2.18 8.98
N THR A 46 -10.97 2.06 9.23
CA THR A 46 -11.88 3.19 9.11
C THR A 46 -12.76 3.34 10.34
N TYR A 47 -13.16 4.56 10.65
CA TYR A 47 -14.18 4.87 11.65
C TYR A 47 -15.35 5.61 11.00
N ASN A 48 -16.53 4.98 10.98
CA ASN A 48 -17.71 5.49 10.26
C ASN A 48 -17.38 5.88 8.80
N GLY A 49 -16.56 5.06 8.13
CA GLY A 49 -16.12 5.30 6.75
C GLY A 49 -14.93 6.24 6.59
N LEU A 50 -14.47 6.91 7.65
CA LEU A 50 -13.29 7.78 7.62
C LEU A 50 -12.02 6.94 7.80
N PRO A 51 -11.00 7.12 6.97
CA PRO A 51 -9.75 6.41 7.14
C PRO A 51 -9.07 6.82 8.44
N ILE A 52 -8.61 5.85 9.21
CA ILE A 52 -7.74 6.05 10.37
C ILE A 52 -6.30 5.86 9.89
N HIS A 53 -5.52 6.92 9.98
CA HIS A 53 -4.14 6.94 9.49
C HIS A 53 -3.11 6.49 10.52
N GLU A 54 -3.43 6.62 11.81
CA GLU A 54 -2.47 6.39 12.87
C GLU A 54 -3.16 5.86 14.14
N ILE A 55 -2.48 4.93 14.84
CA ILE A 55 -2.84 4.53 16.19
C ILE A 55 -1.86 5.15 17.19
N ASN A 56 -2.41 5.90 18.14
CA ASN A 56 -1.69 6.50 19.24
C ASN A 56 -1.93 5.73 20.56
N VAL A 57 -0.99 5.82 21.46
CA VAL A 57 -1.14 5.35 22.85
C VAL A 57 -0.84 6.53 23.79
N ASN A 58 -1.83 6.94 24.58
CA ASN A 58 -1.76 8.10 25.48
C ASN A 58 -1.34 9.40 24.76
N GLY A 59 -1.84 9.59 23.51
CA GLY A 59 -1.59 10.76 22.69
C GLY A 59 -0.32 10.71 21.83
N GLU A 60 0.52 9.69 21.99
CA GLU A 60 1.76 9.53 21.24
C GLU A 60 1.67 8.43 20.20
N SER A 61 2.31 8.65 19.04
CA SER A 61 2.36 7.69 17.95
C SER A 61 2.99 6.37 18.38
N PHE A 62 2.35 5.26 18.05
CA PHE A 62 2.85 3.93 18.34
C PHE A 62 3.46 3.31 17.07
N PHE A 63 4.74 2.97 17.13
CA PHE A 63 5.54 2.48 15.98
C PHE A 63 5.43 3.36 14.72
N GLY A 64 5.51 4.69 14.89
CA GLY A 64 5.42 5.63 13.77
C GLY A 64 4.10 5.58 13.01
N GLY A 65 2.99 5.18 13.69
CA GLY A 65 1.67 5.05 13.10
C GLY A 65 1.37 3.69 12.47
N ASN A 66 2.25 2.70 12.61
CA ASN A 66 2.00 1.35 12.11
C ASN A 66 0.83 0.68 12.84
N SER A 67 -0.37 0.78 12.27
CA SER A 67 -1.59 0.27 12.87
C SER A 67 -1.59 -1.25 13.05
N THR A 68 -0.98 -2.00 12.14
CA THR A 68 -0.91 -3.46 12.22
C THR A 68 -0.14 -3.91 13.46
N LEU A 69 1.01 -3.28 13.75
CA LEU A 69 1.78 -3.60 14.95
C LEU A 69 1.01 -3.30 16.22
N ALA A 70 0.23 -2.21 16.27
CA ALA A 70 -0.61 -1.91 17.42
C ALA A 70 -1.75 -2.94 17.59
N LEU A 71 -2.44 -3.28 16.50
CA LEU A 71 -3.58 -4.20 16.50
C LEU A 71 -3.22 -5.61 16.96
N GLU A 72 -2.11 -6.12 16.47
CA GLU A 72 -1.68 -7.49 16.71
C GLU A 72 -0.90 -7.67 18.02
N ASN A 73 -0.41 -6.59 18.64
CA ASN A 73 0.52 -6.71 19.75
C ASN A 73 0.06 -6.03 21.07
N LEU A 74 -0.86 -5.06 21.01
CA LEU A 74 -1.35 -4.43 22.24
C LEU A 74 -2.46 -5.29 22.86
N PRO A 75 -2.35 -5.65 24.16
CA PRO A 75 -3.41 -6.35 24.85
C PRO A 75 -4.67 -5.47 24.97
N ALA A 76 -5.84 -6.01 24.62
CA ALA A 76 -7.12 -5.29 24.72
C ALA A 76 -7.40 -4.78 26.15
N LYS A 77 -7.02 -5.54 27.17
CA LYS A 77 -7.22 -5.20 28.58
C LYS A 77 -6.48 -3.94 29.03
N LEU A 78 -5.42 -3.53 28.32
CA LEU A 78 -4.66 -2.31 28.59
C LEU A 78 -5.52 -1.06 28.38
N VAL A 79 -6.49 -1.11 27.47
CA VAL A 79 -7.24 0.05 27.00
C VAL A 79 -8.43 0.34 27.92
N SER A 80 -8.50 1.60 28.40
CA SER A 80 -9.64 2.13 29.15
C SER A 80 -10.63 2.84 28.24
N LYS A 81 -10.13 3.66 27.35
CA LYS A 81 -10.90 4.47 26.40
C LYS A 81 -10.21 4.50 25.05
N ILE A 82 -11.01 4.59 24.01
CA ILE A 82 -10.59 4.82 22.65
C ILE A 82 -11.12 6.17 22.24
N LYS A 83 -10.23 7.07 21.81
CA LYS A 83 -10.62 8.37 21.29
C LYS A 83 -10.39 8.36 19.79
N VAL A 84 -11.40 8.78 19.04
CA VAL A 84 -11.28 9.01 17.60
C VAL A 84 -11.48 10.49 17.36
N TYR A 85 -10.47 11.14 16.81
CA TYR A 85 -10.49 12.57 16.54
C TYR A 85 -9.59 12.89 15.35
N ASP A 86 -9.83 14.03 14.78
CA ASP A 86 -8.99 14.63 13.77
C ASP A 86 -7.76 15.25 14.42
N LYS A 87 -6.61 14.62 14.22
CA LYS A 87 -5.33 15.05 14.82
C LYS A 87 -4.80 16.27 14.09
N ARG A 88 -4.73 17.36 14.81
CA ARG A 88 -3.99 18.54 14.35
C ARG A 88 -2.52 18.41 14.72
N SER A 89 -1.65 18.71 13.77
CA SER A 89 -0.22 18.85 14.07
C SER A 89 0.00 19.99 15.07
N GLU A 90 1.12 20.01 15.78
CA GLU A 90 1.44 21.12 16.68
C GLU A 90 1.48 22.46 15.91
N LEU A 91 2.01 22.44 14.70
CA LEU A 91 2.01 23.57 13.80
C LEU A 91 0.59 24.07 13.50
N GLU A 92 -0.36 23.19 13.18
CA GLU A 92 -1.76 23.54 12.92
C GLU A 92 -2.47 24.07 14.18
N LYS A 93 -2.12 23.57 15.36
CA LYS A 93 -2.65 24.07 16.64
C LYS A 93 -2.19 25.50 16.91
N ILE A 94 -0.89 25.76 16.72
CA ILE A 94 -0.26 27.04 17.01
C ILE A 94 -0.65 28.09 15.95
N THR A 95 -0.59 27.75 14.66
CA THR A 95 -0.92 28.66 13.56
C THR A 95 -2.42 28.79 13.32
N LYS A 96 -3.20 27.86 13.87
CA LYS A 96 -4.65 27.71 13.60
C LYS A 96 -4.99 27.53 12.10
N VAL A 97 -4.01 27.18 11.28
CA VAL A 97 -4.15 26.87 9.86
C VAL A 97 -4.21 25.36 9.68
N ARG A 98 -5.17 24.90 8.91
CA ARG A 98 -5.27 23.50 8.53
C ARG A 98 -4.69 23.30 7.13
N LYS A 99 -3.73 22.39 7.01
CA LYS A 99 -3.16 21.96 5.73
C LYS A 99 -3.78 20.62 5.35
N GLY A 100 -4.53 20.59 4.26
CA GLY A 100 -5.09 19.35 3.72
C GLY A 100 -6.38 18.87 4.39
N GLY A 101 -6.76 17.62 4.08
CA GLY A 101 -7.94 16.93 4.61
C GLY A 101 -7.83 16.54 6.08
N GLU A 102 -8.86 15.88 6.58
CA GLU A 102 -8.90 15.37 7.96
C GLU A 102 -7.89 14.22 8.15
N ASN A 103 -7.15 14.28 9.25
CA ASN A 103 -6.23 13.23 9.68
C ASN A 103 -6.80 12.52 10.92
N TYR A 104 -7.73 11.60 10.71
CA TYR A 104 -8.31 10.85 11.83
C TYR A 104 -7.32 9.85 12.40
N VAL A 105 -7.17 9.94 13.72
CA VAL A 105 -6.37 9.02 14.51
C VAL A 105 -7.20 8.31 15.55
N LEU A 106 -6.75 7.12 15.93
CA LEU A 106 -7.29 6.35 17.02
C LEU A 106 -6.30 6.40 18.19
N ASP A 107 -6.66 7.08 19.28
CA ASP A 107 -5.84 7.22 20.45
C ASP A 107 -6.35 6.34 21.60
N LEU A 108 -5.50 5.42 22.02
CA LEU A 108 -5.77 4.44 23.07
C LEU A 108 -5.31 5.01 24.41
N GLN A 109 -6.24 5.23 25.33
CA GLN A 109 -5.93 5.62 26.68
C GLN A 109 -5.73 4.37 27.56
N THR A 110 -4.58 4.24 28.18
CA THR A 110 -4.30 3.09 29.04
C THR A 110 -4.98 3.22 30.40
N LYS A 111 -5.31 2.09 31.03
CA LYS A 111 -5.85 2.07 32.39
C LYS A 111 -4.78 2.45 33.40
N ARG A 112 -5.18 3.10 34.49
CA ARG A 112 -4.26 3.55 35.56
C ARG A 112 -3.51 2.40 36.23
N GLU A 113 -4.14 1.25 36.36
CA GLU A 113 -3.56 0.03 36.96
C GLU A 113 -2.34 -0.51 36.19
N PHE A 114 -2.19 -0.16 34.89
CA PHE A 114 -1.04 -0.53 34.07
C PHE A 114 0.04 0.55 33.98
N ASN A 115 -0.10 1.64 34.74
CA ASN A 115 0.94 2.68 34.80
C ASN A 115 2.21 2.14 35.45
N GLY A 116 3.33 2.11 34.71
CA GLY A 116 4.59 1.53 35.17
C GLY A 116 4.61 0.00 35.23
N THR A 117 3.60 -0.68 34.63
CA THR A 117 3.59 -2.14 34.57
C THR A 117 4.27 -2.63 33.29
N LEU A 118 5.23 -3.54 33.45
CA LEU A 118 5.83 -4.29 32.36
C LEU A 118 4.89 -5.44 31.97
N ILE A 119 4.41 -5.43 30.73
CA ILE A 119 3.53 -6.44 30.17
C ILE A 119 4.32 -7.23 29.15
N THR A 120 4.68 -8.46 29.45
CA THR A 120 5.47 -9.32 28.58
C THR A 120 4.68 -10.57 28.20
N SER A 121 4.78 -10.99 26.95
CA SER A 121 4.25 -12.23 26.43
C SER A 121 5.34 -12.95 25.64
N ALA A 122 5.62 -14.20 25.97
CA ALA A 122 6.53 -15.07 25.22
C ALA A 122 5.76 -16.30 24.74
N GLY A 123 6.04 -16.74 23.52
CA GLY A 123 5.37 -17.88 22.92
C GLY A 123 6.27 -18.66 21.99
N ILE A 124 6.01 -19.97 21.88
CA ILE A 124 6.65 -20.89 20.95
C ILE A 124 5.58 -21.81 20.37
N GLY A 125 5.70 -22.17 19.10
CA GLY A 125 4.80 -23.09 18.44
C GLY A 125 5.52 -23.97 17.41
N ILE A 126 5.03 -25.18 17.26
CA ILE A 126 5.48 -26.18 16.29
C ILE A 126 4.25 -26.83 15.64
N GLY A 127 4.40 -27.25 14.41
CA GLY A 127 3.33 -27.93 13.67
C GLY A 127 3.86 -28.88 12.61
N ASN A 128 2.95 -29.46 11.86
CA ASN A 128 3.30 -30.23 10.68
C ASN A 128 3.82 -29.34 9.55
N ASN A 129 4.35 -29.92 8.48
CA ASN A 129 4.90 -29.19 7.33
C ASN A 129 5.97 -28.14 7.76
N ASP A 130 6.84 -28.50 8.73
CA ASP A 130 7.92 -27.67 9.28
C ASP A 130 7.45 -26.31 9.84
N LYS A 131 6.19 -26.23 10.26
CA LYS A 131 5.65 -25.01 10.87
C LYS A 131 6.27 -24.72 12.22
N LYS A 132 6.81 -23.51 12.36
CA LYS A 132 7.44 -23.01 13.59
C LYS A 132 7.02 -21.57 13.82
N GLU A 133 6.91 -21.19 15.08
CA GLU A 133 6.76 -19.79 15.49
C GLU A 133 7.42 -19.55 16.84
N THR A 134 8.01 -18.37 16.97
CA THR A 134 8.45 -17.82 18.26
C THR A 134 7.98 -16.36 18.33
N GLU A 135 7.57 -15.93 19.51
CA GLU A 135 7.09 -14.58 19.75
C GLU A 135 7.56 -14.08 21.12
N LEU A 136 8.05 -12.85 21.15
CA LEU A 136 8.30 -12.08 22.37
C LEU A 136 7.72 -10.68 22.18
N ILE A 137 6.81 -10.27 23.07
CA ILE A 137 6.23 -8.93 23.09
C ILE A 137 6.39 -8.38 24.49
N SER A 138 6.98 -7.21 24.62
CA SER A 138 7.17 -6.56 25.90
C SER A 138 6.82 -5.07 25.79
N ASN A 139 5.93 -4.60 26.66
CA ASN A 139 5.43 -3.23 26.66
C ASN A 139 5.49 -2.64 28.06
N LEU A 140 6.02 -1.42 28.17
CA LEU A 140 6.00 -0.60 29.37
C LEU A 140 5.36 0.73 29.03
N PHE A 141 4.25 1.07 29.69
CA PHE A 141 3.55 2.33 29.49
C PHE A 141 3.49 3.12 30.80
N ARG A 142 3.71 4.43 30.71
CA ARG A 142 3.52 5.37 31.81
C ARG A 142 2.47 6.42 31.45
N GLN A 143 1.69 6.88 32.41
CA GLN A 143 0.58 7.82 32.18
C GLN A 143 1.02 9.17 31.61
N LYS A 144 2.27 9.58 31.84
CA LYS A 144 2.85 10.79 31.25
C LYS A 144 3.07 10.68 29.74
N GLY A 145 2.80 9.49 29.14
CA GLY A 145 2.98 9.19 27.72
C GLY A 145 4.35 8.57 27.41
N ASP A 146 5.22 8.37 28.42
CA ASP A 146 6.44 7.58 28.22
C ASP A 146 6.05 6.14 27.89
N ASN A 147 6.67 5.57 26.87
CA ASN A 147 6.49 4.16 26.55
C ASN A 147 7.76 3.55 25.94
N ILE A 148 7.92 2.25 26.17
CA ILE A 148 8.91 1.43 25.50
C ILE A 148 8.19 0.13 25.12
N SER A 149 8.32 -0.28 23.86
CA SER A 149 7.73 -1.51 23.33
C SER A 149 8.76 -2.26 22.50
N VAL A 150 8.89 -3.54 22.75
CA VAL A 150 9.75 -4.46 21.98
C VAL A 150 8.91 -5.62 21.50
N ILE A 151 9.02 -5.94 20.23
CA ILE A 151 8.33 -7.04 19.57
C ILE A 151 9.39 -7.83 18.81
N ALA A 152 9.47 -9.13 19.06
CA ALA A 152 10.29 -10.04 18.26
C ALA A 152 9.45 -11.26 17.86
N ARG A 153 9.44 -11.56 16.58
CA ARG A 153 8.75 -12.71 16.01
C ARG A 153 9.63 -13.40 14.99
N SER A 154 9.62 -14.71 14.98
CA SER A 154 10.30 -15.53 14.00
C SER A 154 9.45 -16.75 13.67
N GLY A 155 9.44 -17.15 12.40
CA GLY A 155 8.79 -18.37 11.96
C GLY A 155 8.12 -18.30 10.59
N ASN A 156 7.39 -19.36 10.31
CA ASN A 156 6.71 -19.55 9.03
C ASN A 156 5.19 -19.87 9.17
N ARG A 157 4.59 -19.60 10.32
CA ARG A 157 3.20 -19.95 10.64
C ARG A 157 2.21 -19.63 9.52
N TYR A 158 2.30 -18.43 8.97
CA TYR A 158 1.34 -17.94 7.95
C TYR A 158 1.84 -18.10 6.51
N LYS A 159 2.98 -18.77 6.32
CA LYS A 159 3.53 -18.99 5.01
C LYS A 159 2.94 -20.26 4.41
N THR A 160 2.43 -20.17 3.22
CA THR A 160 1.76 -21.30 2.54
C THR A 160 2.56 -21.87 1.37
N SER A 161 3.64 -21.22 0.93
CA SER A 161 4.54 -21.79 -0.07
C SER A 161 5.20 -23.07 0.43
N ARG A 162 5.36 -24.07 -0.44
CA ARG A 162 6.04 -25.33 -0.15
C ARG A 162 7.56 -25.23 -0.10
N TYR A 163 8.11 -24.07 -0.42
CA TYR A 163 9.54 -23.86 -0.44
C TYR A 163 10.16 -23.98 0.97
N PRO A 164 11.28 -24.73 1.13
CA PRO A 164 11.82 -25.09 2.46
C PRO A 164 12.21 -23.89 3.33
N ASP A 165 12.81 -22.83 2.75
CA ASP A 165 13.32 -21.66 3.46
C ASP A 165 12.27 -20.58 3.72
N ASN A 166 11.00 -20.93 3.70
CA ASN A 166 9.91 -19.98 3.85
C ASN A 166 9.84 -19.45 5.29
N ARG A 167 10.42 -18.27 5.54
CA ARG A 167 10.59 -17.70 6.89
C ARG A 167 10.33 -16.20 6.92
N GLN A 168 9.87 -15.73 8.07
CA GLN A 168 9.77 -14.30 8.37
C GLN A 168 10.25 -14.04 9.80
N ASP A 169 11.24 -13.16 9.94
CA ASP A 169 11.72 -12.66 11.22
C ASP A 169 11.41 -11.17 11.28
N ASN A 170 10.90 -10.73 12.41
CA ASN A 170 10.60 -9.33 12.67
C ASN A 170 11.06 -8.98 14.08
N VAL A 171 11.87 -7.94 14.20
CA VAL A 171 12.20 -7.32 15.48
C VAL A 171 11.87 -5.84 15.37
N ALA A 172 11.06 -5.35 16.27
CA ALA A 172 10.65 -3.94 16.28
C ALA A 172 10.77 -3.39 17.71
N MET A 173 11.26 -2.16 17.82
CA MET A 173 11.35 -1.40 19.05
C MET A 173 10.75 -0.01 18.83
N ASN A 174 10.00 0.45 19.80
CA ASN A 174 9.48 1.82 19.84
C ASN A 174 9.71 2.42 21.21
N PHE A 175 10.06 3.70 21.26
CA PHE A 175 10.12 4.43 22.52
C PHE A 175 9.63 5.86 22.34
N VAL A 176 9.03 6.38 23.42
CA VAL A 176 8.71 7.78 23.60
C VAL A 176 9.14 8.16 25.01
N LYS A 177 9.90 9.22 25.13
CA LYS A 177 10.36 9.78 26.41
C LYS A 177 10.04 11.26 26.50
N LYS A 178 9.23 11.64 27.47
CA LYS A 178 8.91 13.02 27.80
C LYS A 178 9.80 13.48 28.97
N PHE A 179 10.82 14.24 28.65
CA PHE A 179 11.69 14.83 29.69
C PHE A 179 10.99 15.97 30.42
N SER A 180 10.15 16.71 29.70
CA SER A 180 9.32 17.77 30.25
C SER A 180 8.01 17.90 29.46
N LYS A 181 7.11 18.80 29.85
CA LYS A 181 5.92 19.16 29.05
C LYS A 181 6.30 19.77 27.69
N ARG A 182 7.50 20.30 27.55
CA ARG A 182 7.99 21.03 26.37
C ARG A 182 8.97 20.22 25.53
N PHE A 183 9.56 19.13 26.07
CA PHE A 183 10.58 18.36 25.35
C PHE A 183 10.25 16.87 25.33
N THR A 184 10.12 16.31 24.12
CA THR A 184 9.84 14.90 23.88
C THR A 184 10.83 14.33 22.87
N LEU A 185 11.46 13.22 23.22
CA LEU A 185 12.26 12.38 22.33
C LEU A 185 11.47 11.12 21.99
N TYR A 186 11.47 10.74 20.71
CA TYR A 186 10.78 9.53 20.26
C TYR A 186 11.56 8.85 19.14
N GLY A 187 11.38 7.54 19.03
CA GLY A 187 12.01 6.79 17.95
C GLY A 187 11.45 5.38 17.83
N ASN A 188 11.74 4.80 16.70
CA ASN A 188 11.46 3.40 16.44
C ASN A 188 12.59 2.78 15.61
N MET A 189 12.76 1.47 15.78
CA MET A 189 13.65 0.64 14.96
C MET A 189 12.88 -0.60 14.55
N MET A 190 13.12 -1.08 13.34
CA MET A 190 12.52 -2.31 12.83
C MET A 190 13.54 -3.05 11.97
N TYR A 191 13.68 -4.34 12.24
CA TYR A 191 14.42 -5.28 11.44
C TYR A 191 13.44 -6.32 10.90
N ASN A 192 13.47 -6.59 9.61
CA ASN A 192 12.70 -7.63 8.97
C ASN A 192 13.63 -8.48 8.12
N HIS A 193 13.52 -9.78 8.28
CA HIS A 193 14.07 -10.74 7.34
C HIS A 193 12.92 -11.58 6.79
N TYR A 194 12.87 -11.69 5.48
CA TYR A 194 11.86 -12.44 4.77
C TYR A 194 12.55 -13.35 3.76
N ALA A 195 12.28 -14.64 3.85
CA ALA A 195 12.65 -15.62 2.84
C ALA A 195 11.39 -16.30 2.32
N SER A 196 11.29 -16.47 1.02
CA SER A 196 10.22 -17.23 0.39
C SER A 196 10.66 -17.78 -0.94
N GLY A 197 10.07 -18.91 -1.32
CA GLY A 197 10.14 -19.44 -2.66
C GLY A 197 8.74 -19.68 -3.20
N ASN A 198 8.61 -19.68 -4.49
CA ASN A 198 7.36 -19.90 -5.19
C ASN A 198 7.61 -20.69 -6.47
N GLU A 199 6.76 -21.68 -6.70
CA GLU A 199 6.63 -22.37 -7.98
C GLU A 199 5.28 -21.97 -8.55
N SER A 200 5.26 -21.51 -9.79
CA SER A 200 4.04 -21.07 -10.45
C SER A 200 4.01 -21.46 -11.91
N THR A 201 2.82 -21.75 -12.40
CA THR A 201 2.53 -21.84 -13.81
C THR A 201 1.57 -20.73 -14.20
N LEU A 202 1.82 -20.13 -15.33
CA LEU A 202 1.00 -19.07 -15.91
C LEU A 202 0.56 -19.48 -17.31
N TYR A 203 -0.73 -19.43 -17.56
CA TYR A 203 -1.32 -19.44 -18.89
C TYR A 203 -1.91 -18.06 -19.17
N SER A 204 -1.60 -17.50 -20.33
CA SER A 204 -2.11 -16.20 -20.76
C SER A 204 -2.63 -16.33 -22.19
N GLU A 205 -3.82 -15.82 -22.41
CA GLU A 205 -4.42 -15.65 -23.74
C GLU A 205 -4.55 -14.16 -24.00
N GLN A 206 -3.95 -13.69 -25.06
CA GLN A 206 -4.02 -12.31 -25.52
C GLN A 206 -4.93 -12.19 -26.71
N TYR A 207 -5.99 -11.40 -26.58
CA TYR A 207 -6.95 -11.16 -27.66
C TYR A 207 -6.40 -10.10 -28.61
N LEU A 208 -6.09 -10.48 -29.85
CA LEU A 208 -5.65 -9.59 -30.91
C LEU A 208 -6.63 -9.63 -32.06
N THR A 209 -6.69 -8.57 -32.86
CA THR A 209 -7.51 -8.51 -34.06
C THR A 209 -6.98 -9.39 -35.23
N THR A 210 -5.72 -9.83 -35.08
CA THR A 210 -5.00 -10.69 -36.03
C THR A 210 -5.04 -12.17 -35.66
N GLY A 211 -5.75 -12.55 -34.59
CA GLY A 211 -5.80 -13.90 -34.03
C GLY A 211 -5.17 -13.91 -32.63
N ASN A 212 -5.72 -14.73 -31.73
CA ASN A 212 -5.26 -14.80 -30.36
C ASN A 212 -3.84 -15.37 -30.23
N ARG A 213 -3.11 -14.90 -29.22
CA ARG A 213 -1.83 -15.47 -28.81
C ARG A 213 -1.98 -16.17 -27.48
N TYR A 214 -1.30 -17.29 -27.36
CA TYR A 214 -1.29 -18.13 -26.17
C TYR A 214 0.13 -18.21 -25.62
N GLN A 215 0.27 -17.98 -24.32
CA GLN A 215 1.54 -18.05 -23.63
C GLN A 215 1.42 -18.98 -22.44
N ASN A 216 2.30 -19.95 -22.37
CA ASN A 216 2.47 -20.81 -21.23
C ASN A 216 3.82 -20.51 -20.59
N SER A 217 3.85 -20.36 -19.28
CA SER A 217 5.11 -20.25 -18.55
C SER A 217 5.08 -21.06 -17.25
N ALA A 218 6.23 -21.60 -16.90
CA ALA A 218 6.50 -22.21 -15.60
C ALA A 218 7.70 -21.50 -14.99
N SER A 219 7.62 -21.16 -13.72
CA SER A 219 8.71 -20.48 -13.02
C SER A 219 8.85 -20.97 -11.59
N THR A 220 10.11 -21.08 -11.16
CA THR A 220 10.51 -21.27 -9.77
C THR A 220 11.31 -20.05 -9.36
N SER A 221 10.96 -19.43 -8.25
CA SER A 221 11.65 -18.25 -7.76
C SER A 221 11.90 -18.32 -6.26
N THR A 222 13.02 -17.74 -5.84
CA THR A 222 13.33 -17.51 -4.44
C THR A 222 13.57 -16.03 -4.21
N ASN A 223 13.13 -15.55 -3.07
CA ASN A 223 13.34 -14.18 -2.65
C ASN A 223 13.79 -14.18 -1.20
N ARG A 224 14.94 -13.56 -0.92
CA ARG A 224 15.44 -13.27 0.42
C ARG A 224 15.60 -11.76 0.54
N ASN A 225 14.88 -11.17 1.46
CA ASN A 225 14.95 -9.74 1.72
C ASN A 225 15.23 -9.48 3.19
N THR A 226 16.24 -8.66 3.46
CA THR A 226 16.60 -8.21 4.79
C THR A 226 16.54 -6.69 4.82
N MET A 227 15.71 -6.14 5.68
CA MET A 227 15.51 -4.69 5.81
C MET A 227 15.63 -4.25 7.25
N GLY A 228 16.47 -3.26 7.50
CA GLY A 228 16.58 -2.52 8.75
C GLY A 228 16.20 -1.06 8.53
N ASN A 229 15.28 -0.53 9.32
CA ASN A 229 14.93 0.89 9.32
C ASN A 229 14.82 1.42 10.74
N GLY A 230 15.18 2.69 10.91
CA GLY A 230 15.08 3.40 12.16
C GLY A 230 14.67 4.84 11.95
N SER A 231 13.96 5.38 12.93
CA SER A 231 13.66 6.79 13.03
C SER A 231 13.96 7.30 14.42
N LEU A 232 14.46 8.52 14.49
CA LEU A 232 14.67 9.26 15.72
C LEU A 232 14.17 10.68 15.51
N GLY A 233 13.39 11.19 16.46
CA GLY A 233 12.86 12.54 16.37
C GLY A 233 12.74 13.19 17.73
N MET A 234 12.79 14.52 17.74
CA MET A 234 12.53 15.31 18.92
C MET A 234 11.55 16.45 18.62
N ARG A 235 10.71 16.74 19.59
CA ARG A 235 9.80 17.88 19.61
C ARG A 235 10.13 18.75 20.80
N TRP A 236 10.32 20.03 20.56
CA TRP A 236 10.68 20.98 21.59
C TRP A 236 9.92 22.29 21.45
N SER A 237 9.08 22.59 22.41
CA SER A 237 8.48 23.91 22.56
C SER A 237 9.43 24.76 23.40
N LEU A 238 10.24 25.61 22.75
CA LEU A 238 11.20 26.50 23.40
C LEU A 238 10.48 27.43 24.38
N ASP A 239 9.37 27.97 23.93
CA ASP A 239 8.39 28.74 24.71
C ASP A 239 6.97 28.43 24.20
N ASP A 240 5.96 29.14 24.67
CA ASP A 240 4.56 28.92 24.27
C ASP A 240 4.26 29.37 22.83
N LYS A 241 5.19 30.08 22.17
CA LYS A 241 5.07 30.64 20.83
C LYS A 241 6.09 30.11 19.83
N THR A 242 7.08 29.31 20.31
CA THR A 242 8.14 28.75 19.45
C THR A 242 8.16 27.24 19.55
N TYR A 243 7.98 26.61 18.41
CA TYR A 243 7.99 25.16 18.27
C TYR A 243 9.10 24.72 17.33
N PHE A 244 9.87 23.74 17.74
CA PHE A 244 10.93 23.10 16.99
C PHE A 244 10.70 21.60 16.90
N ASN A 245 10.86 21.05 15.72
CA ASN A 245 10.79 19.61 15.47
C ASN A 245 11.93 19.22 14.53
N ILE A 246 12.62 18.13 14.85
CA ILE A 246 13.62 17.50 13.99
C ILE A 246 13.39 16.01 13.98
N GLY A 247 13.51 15.41 12.81
CA GLY A 247 13.39 13.96 12.63
C GLY A 247 14.42 13.45 11.64
N GLY A 248 15.03 12.31 11.97
CA GLY A 248 15.93 11.57 11.12
C GLY A 248 15.39 10.18 10.85
N ASN A 249 15.59 9.68 9.62
CA ASN A 249 15.28 8.33 9.24
C ASN A 249 16.49 7.67 8.58
N PHE A 250 16.70 6.41 8.87
CA PHE A 250 17.71 5.57 8.25
C PHE A 250 17.06 4.27 7.78
N SER A 251 17.44 3.80 6.61
CA SER A 251 17.00 2.53 6.06
C SER A 251 18.16 1.82 5.37
N LYS A 252 18.25 0.51 5.56
CA LYS A 252 19.14 -0.40 4.81
C LYS A 252 18.36 -1.61 4.37
N SER A 253 18.49 -2.00 3.09
CA SER A 253 17.83 -3.17 2.53
C SER A 253 18.81 -3.97 1.68
N LYS A 254 18.77 -5.29 1.84
CA LYS A 254 19.42 -6.26 0.95
C LYS A 254 18.39 -7.23 0.42
N SER A 255 18.41 -7.47 -0.88
CA SER A 255 17.51 -8.42 -1.53
C SER A 255 18.32 -9.33 -2.45
N ASP A 256 18.07 -10.64 -2.33
CA ASP A 256 18.62 -11.66 -3.22
C ASP A 256 17.44 -12.40 -3.85
N ASN A 257 17.35 -12.39 -5.18
CA ASN A 257 16.29 -13.06 -5.92
C ASN A 257 16.92 -14.01 -6.93
N THR A 258 16.42 -15.24 -6.99
CA THR A 258 16.74 -16.20 -8.04
C THR A 258 15.45 -16.58 -8.76
N SER A 259 15.52 -16.78 -10.06
CA SER A 259 14.36 -17.20 -10.84
C SER A 259 14.80 -18.09 -12.01
N ASP A 260 14.19 -19.26 -12.10
CA ASP A 260 14.23 -20.15 -13.26
C ASP A 260 12.87 -20.10 -13.93
N SER A 261 12.82 -19.84 -15.22
CA SER A 261 11.57 -19.76 -15.96
C SER A 261 11.69 -20.37 -17.35
N GLN A 262 10.61 -21.01 -17.77
CA GLN A 262 10.41 -21.49 -19.13
C GLN A 262 9.10 -20.90 -19.65
N GLN A 263 9.12 -20.37 -20.85
CA GLN A 263 7.96 -19.77 -21.48
C GLN A 263 7.87 -20.21 -22.93
N SER A 264 6.68 -20.44 -23.42
CA SER A 264 6.39 -20.66 -24.83
C SER A 264 5.23 -19.80 -25.29
N THR A 265 5.32 -19.31 -26.52
CA THR A 265 4.27 -18.51 -27.16
C THR A 265 3.83 -19.22 -28.43
N SER A 266 2.51 -19.34 -28.62
CA SER A 266 1.92 -19.91 -29.83
C SER A 266 0.81 -19.02 -30.41
N SER A 267 0.50 -19.21 -31.71
CA SER A 267 -0.60 -18.58 -32.41
C SER A 267 -1.93 -19.31 -32.17
N GLU A 268 -3.04 -18.79 -32.74
CA GLU A 268 -4.38 -19.39 -32.66
C GLU A 268 -4.45 -20.80 -33.33
N GLY A 269 -3.56 -21.11 -34.25
CA GLY A 269 -3.43 -22.44 -34.87
C GLY A 269 -2.54 -23.42 -34.10
N ASP A 270 -2.15 -23.11 -32.85
CA ASP A 270 -1.19 -23.86 -32.01
C ASP A 270 0.22 -23.95 -32.63
N GLU A 271 0.52 -23.11 -33.61
CA GLU A 271 1.87 -22.99 -34.16
C GLU A 271 2.76 -22.25 -33.17
N ARG A 272 3.90 -22.83 -32.84
CA ARG A 272 4.89 -22.23 -31.94
C ARG A 272 5.54 -21.02 -32.61
N ILE A 273 5.54 -19.89 -31.93
CA ILE A 273 6.19 -18.64 -32.38
C ILE A 273 7.58 -18.54 -31.74
N ASN A 274 7.65 -18.68 -30.43
CA ASN A 274 8.92 -18.68 -29.70
C ASN A 274 8.87 -19.52 -28.43
N SER A 275 10.05 -19.85 -27.92
CA SER A 275 10.23 -20.34 -26.55
C SER A 275 11.46 -19.69 -25.93
N ILE A 276 11.41 -19.45 -24.62
CA ILE A 276 12.52 -18.90 -23.86
C ILE A 276 12.71 -19.70 -22.57
N THR A 277 13.93 -20.13 -22.32
CA THR A 277 14.37 -20.62 -21.01
C THR A 277 15.30 -19.57 -20.41
N ARG A 278 15.04 -19.15 -19.18
CA ARG A 278 15.82 -18.13 -18.50
C ARG A 278 16.14 -18.55 -17.07
N ASN A 279 17.40 -18.42 -16.69
CA ASN A 279 17.87 -18.45 -15.32
C ASN A 279 18.39 -17.05 -14.96
N SER A 280 17.96 -16.50 -13.84
CA SER A 280 18.42 -15.19 -13.39
C SER A 280 18.64 -15.12 -11.89
N ASP A 281 19.75 -14.48 -11.53
CA ASP A 281 20.11 -14.09 -10.18
C ASP A 281 20.17 -12.56 -10.09
N SER A 282 19.56 -11.98 -9.07
CA SER A 282 19.59 -10.54 -8.86
C SER A 282 19.86 -10.23 -7.39
N LYS A 283 20.82 -9.34 -7.15
CA LYS A 283 21.17 -8.83 -5.83
C LYS A 283 21.01 -7.32 -5.79
N SER A 284 20.37 -6.82 -4.74
CA SER A 284 20.21 -5.41 -4.49
C SER A 284 20.68 -5.08 -3.09
N ASP A 285 21.54 -4.07 -2.96
CA ASP A 285 21.94 -3.45 -1.67
C ASP A 285 21.59 -1.97 -1.74
N SER A 286 20.81 -1.50 -0.81
CA SER A 286 20.39 -0.09 -0.76
C SER A 286 20.46 0.44 0.66
N HIS A 287 20.82 1.71 0.79
CA HIS A 287 20.71 2.45 2.03
C HIS A 287 20.25 3.87 1.77
N SER A 288 19.51 4.41 2.70
CA SER A 288 19.05 5.78 2.66
C SER A 288 19.11 6.42 4.05
N PHE A 289 19.37 7.72 4.04
CA PHE A 289 19.34 8.56 5.21
C PHE A 289 18.58 9.84 4.87
N SER A 290 17.72 10.30 5.78
CA SER A 290 17.04 11.58 5.62
C SER A 290 16.92 12.30 6.95
N VAL A 291 16.99 13.61 6.92
CA VAL A 291 16.72 14.51 8.04
C VAL A 291 15.76 15.59 7.60
N ASN A 292 14.80 15.88 8.44
CA ASN A 292 13.88 17.01 8.29
C ASN A 292 13.83 17.80 9.58
N ALA A 293 13.78 19.12 9.47
CA ALA A 293 13.67 20.03 10.59
C ALA A 293 12.65 21.13 10.25
N ASP A 294 11.89 21.52 11.25
CA ASP A 294 11.00 22.68 11.17
C ASP A 294 11.04 23.50 12.45
N ILE A 295 11.04 24.80 12.29
CA ILE A 295 10.90 25.77 13.37
C ILE A 295 9.76 26.73 13.04
N THR A 296 8.86 26.94 13.99
CA THR A 296 7.74 27.87 13.85
C THR A 296 7.72 28.85 14.99
N ARG A 297 7.64 30.14 14.65
CA ARG A 297 7.45 31.24 15.62
C ARG A 297 6.09 31.92 15.37
N VAL A 298 5.31 32.03 16.42
CA VAL A 298 4.06 32.80 16.47
C VAL A 298 4.35 34.14 17.11
N PHE A 299 3.99 35.24 16.44
CA PHE A 299 4.33 36.59 16.90
C PHE A 299 3.26 37.20 17.78
N ASN A 300 2.00 36.82 17.58
CA ASN A 300 0.86 37.39 18.31
C ASN A 300 -0.24 36.34 18.56
N ASP A 301 -1.17 36.67 19.44
CA ASP A 301 -2.28 35.78 19.82
C ASP A 301 -3.32 35.58 18.72
N LYS A 302 -3.30 36.41 17.65
CA LYS A 302 -4.13 36.25 16.46
C LYS A 302 -3.60 35.09 15.57
N GLY A 303 -2.32 34.67 15.74
CA GLY A 303 -1.71 33.56 15.05
C GLY A 303 -0.86 33.92 13.85
N THR A 304 -0.39 35.20 13.74
CA THR A 304 0.64 35.55 12.75
C THR A 304 1.89 34.75 13.03
N SER A 305 2.39 33.99 12.06
CA SER A 305 3.50 33.07 12.27
C SER A 305 4.37 32.91 11.04
N ILE A 306 5.65 32.61 11.28
CA ILE A 306 6.60 32.19 10.28
C ILE A 306 7.08 30.77 10.63
N SER A 307 7.09 29.90 9.63
CA SER A 307 7.66 28.57 9.71
C SER A 307 8.80 28.43 8.70
N LEU A 308 9.96 27.99 9.19
CA LEU A 308 11.12 27.59 8.38
C LEU A 308 11.17 26.06 8.36
N THR A 309 11.34 25.49 7.18
CA THR A 309 11.44 24.04 7.00
C THR A 309 12.71 23.70 6.21
N GLY A 310 13.39 22.65 6.60
CA GLY A 310 14.55 22.12 5.91
C GLY A 310 14.49 20.60 5.80
N SER A 311 14.93 20.05 4.68
CA SER A 311 15.12 18.62 4.55
C SER A 311 16.36 18.29 3.73
N TYR A 312 16.99 17.17 4.07
CA TYR A 312 18.06 16.55 3.33
C TYR A 312 17.82 15.05 3.23
N SER A 313 18.06 14.47 2.07
CA SER A 313 18.06 13.02 1.87
C SER A 313 19.21 12.58 0.97
N ASP A 314 19.82 11.44 1.32
CA ASP A 314 20.84 10.74 0.52
C ASP A 314 20.43 9.26 0.46
N SER A 315 20.39 8.72 -0.74
CA SER A 315 20.14 7.29 -0.95
C SER A 315 21.11 6.74 -1.98
N LYS A 316 21.59 5.53 -1.71
CA LYS A 316 22.46 4.78 -2.61
C LYS A 316 21.88 3.38 -2.76
N SER A 317 21.93 2.87 -4.00
CA SER A 317 21.51 1.53 -4.34
C SER A 317 22.47 0.94 -5.36
N THR A 318 22.80 -0.33 -5.19
CA THR A 318 23.55 -1.12 -6.18
C THR A 318 22.74 -2.33 -6.52
N ASN A 319 22.43 -2.51 -7.80
CA ASN A 319 21.78 -3.70 -8.31
C ASN A 319 22.77 -4.47 -9.19
N GLU A 320 22.88 -5.76 -8.93
CA GLU A 320 23.63 -6.72 -9.73
C GLU A 320 22.66 -7.76 -10.24
N SER A 321 22.70 -8.06 -11.52
CA SER A 321 21.84 -9.06 -12.14
C SER A 321 22.65 -9.90 -13.12
N HIS A 322 22.52 -11.21 -13.00
CA HIS A 322 23.08 -12.18 -13.94
C HIS A 322 21.91 -12.95 -14.58
N SER A 323 21.86 -13.02 -15.89
CA SER A 323 20.80 -13.70 -16.63
C SER A 323 21.39 -14.56 -17.74
N LEU A 324 21.07 -15.84 -17.67
CA LEU A 324 21.31 -16.81 -18.75
C LEU A 324 20.00 -17.07 -19.45
N SER A 325 19.93 -16.90 -20.77
CA SER A 325 18.72 -17.21 -21.52
C SER A 325 19.02 -17.84 -22.88
N GLU A 326 18.16 -18.74 -23.25
CA GLU A 326 18.07 -19.35 -24.57
C GLU A 326 16.70 -19.07 -25.15
N THR A 327 16.66 -18.37 -26.27
CA THR A 327 15.42 -18.03 -26.98
C THR A 327 15.43 -18.68 -28.33
N THR A 328 14.44 -19.52 -28.61
CA THR A 328 14.22 -20.15 -29.92
C THR A 328 13.05 -19.42 -30.62
N TYR A 329 13.30 -18.95 -31.81
CA TYR A 329 12.29 -18.44 -32.74
C TYR A 329 12.00 -19.51 -33.80
N TYR A 330 10.76 -19.95 -33.87
CA TYR A 330 10.36 -21.01 -34.77
C TYR A 330 10.00 -20.42 -36.14
N GLN A 331 10.49 -21.02 -37.23
CA GLN A 331 10.18 -20.65 -38.63
C GLN A 331 10.47 -19.18 -39.01
N LEU A 332 11.37 -18.49 -38.31
CA LEU A 332 11.69 -17.08 -38.58
C LEU A 332 12.38 -16.90 -39.95
N GLU A 333 13.12 -17.91 -40.39
CA GLU A 333 13.80 -17.93 -41.70
C GLU A 333 13.00 -18.77 -42.74
N SER A 334 11.87 -18.22 -43.19
CA SER A 334 10.99 -18.89 -44.14
C SER A 334 11.65 -19.24 -45.49
N SER A 335 12.79 -18.62 -45.81
CA SER A 335 13.59 -18.93 -47.02
C SER A 335 14.49 -20.17 -46.89
N LEU A 336 14.77 -20.64 -45.66
CA LEU A 336 15.65 -21.79 -45.35
C LEU A 336 14.99 -22.85 -44.46
N GLY A 337 13.78 -22.60 -43.92
CA GLY A 337 12.99 -23.58 -43.17
C GLY A 337 13.58 -23.96 -41.79
N GLY A 338 14.37 -23.09 -41.14
CA GLY A 338 15.04 -23.36 -39.90
C GLY A 338 14.59 -22.49 -38.72
N ASP A 339 14.77 -23.02 -37.51
CA ASP A 339 14.59 -22.29 -36.26
C ASP A 339 15.85 -21.48 -35.95
N SER A 340 15.67 -20.25 -35.45
CA SER A 340 16.77 -19.38 -34.98
C SER A 340 16.88 -19.47 -33.46
N VAL A 341 18.10 -19.73 -32.95
CA VAL A 341 18.36 -19.82 -31.52
C VAL A 341 19.31 -18.71 -31.09
N LEU A 342 18.88 -17.94 -30.08
CA LEU A 342 19.66 -16.86 -29.46
C LEU A 342 20.04 -17.23 -28.05
N TYR A 343 21.35 -17.37 -27.80
CA TYR A 343 21.92 -17.55 -26.47
C TYR A 343 22.39 -16.22 -25.89
N ARG A 344 22.05 -15.94 -24.65
CA ARG A 344 22.51 -14.78 -23.91
C ARG A 344 23.06 -15.16 -22.55
N ASN A 345 24.22 -14.62 -22.22
CA ASN A 345 24.80 -14.66 -20.89
C ASN A 345 25.13 -13.20 -20.49
N GLN A 346 24.21 -12.58 -19.77
CA GLN A 346 24.29 -11.14 -19.49
C GLN A 346 24.49 -10.90 -18.00
N TYR A 347 25.50 -10.07 -17.66
CA TYR A 347 25.71 -9.51 -16.33
C TYR A 347 25.52 -8.00 -16.37
N GLN A 348 24.76 -7.49 -15.40
CA GLN A 348 24.53 -6.05 -15.23
C GLN A 348 24.91 -5.61 -13.83
N HIS A 349 25.67 -4.52 -13.75
CA HIS A 349 26.00 -3.82 -12.52
C HIS A 349 25.47 -2.38 -12.61
N SER A 350 24.58 -2.00 -11.67
CA SER A 350 23.84 -0.76 -11.75
C SER A 350 23.85 0.00 -10.41
N PRO A 351 24.95 0.71 -10.06
CA PRO A 351 24.94 1.62 -8.93
C PRO A 351 24.13 2.88 -9.23
N SER A 352 23.40 3.35 -8.24
CA SER A 352 22.68 4.63 -8.31
C SER A 352 22.78 5.41 -7.02
N THR A 353 22.80 6.73 -7.14
CA THR A 353 22.78 7.67 -6.01
C THR A 353 21.73 8.73 -6.25
N ASN A 354 20.99 9.08 -5.20
CA ASN A 354 20.03 10.17 -5.24
C ASN A 354 20.22 11.08 -4.01
N ARG A 355 20.45 12.36 -4.23
CA ARG A 355 20.60 13.38 -3.20
C ARG A 355 19.60 14.49 -3.42
N ALA A 356 18.85 14.81 -2.38
CA ALA A 356 17.89 15.90 -2.44
C ALA A 356 17.99 16.77 -1.18
N TYR A 357 17.78 18.07 -1.37
CA TYR A 357 17.62 19.00 -0.26
C TYR A 357 16.51 20.00 -0.57
N SER A 358 15.84 20.46 0.48
CA SER A 358 14.88 21.55 0.32
C SER A 358 14.94 22.51 1.52
N VAL A 359 14.66 23.76 1.25
CA VAL A 359 14.47 24.81 2.26
C VAL A 359 13.21 25.58 1.92
N GLY A 360 12.37 25.83 2.91
CA GLY A 360 11.10 26.54 2.71
C GLY A 360 10.78 27.51 3.84
N ILE A 361 10.07 28.56 3.49
CA ILE A 361 9.49 29.53 4.41
C ILE A 361 8.00 29.63 4.17
N ASN A 362 7.21 29.65 5.24
CA ASN A 362 5.78 29.86 5.18
C ASN A 362 5.38 30.97 6.15
N LEU A 363 4.69 31.98 5.64
CA LEU A 363 4.07 33.04 6.40
C LEU A 363 2.57 32.75 6.54
N THR A 364 2.06 32.80 7.74
CA THR A 364 0.62 32.76 8.02
C THR A 364 0.18 34.11 8.60
N GLN A 365 -0.77 34.76 7.92
CA GLN A 365 -1.31 36.04 8.33
C GLN A 365 -2.83 35.94 8.53
N PRO A 366 -3.36 36.15 9.74
CA PRO A 366 -4.79 36.33 9.97
C PRO A 366 -5.28 37.61 9.29
N LEU A 367 -6.30 37.48 8.43
CA LEU A 367 -6.96 38.61 7.78
C LEU A 367 -8.23 39.01 8.55
N ALA A 368 -8.92 38.02 9.14
CA ALA A 368 -10.08 38.20 10.00
C ALA A 368 -10.09 37.09 11.06
N GLU A 369 -11.06 37.13 11.99
CA GLU A 369 -11.18 36.12 13.06
C GLU A 369 -11.14 34.66 12.55
N ASN A 370 -11.85 34.42 11.43
CA ASN A 370 -11.99 33.08 10.85
C ASN A 370 -11.29 32.94 9.49
N LEU A 371 -10.58 33.95 9.00
CA LEU A 371 -9.93 33.97 7.70
C LEU A 371 -8.42 34.17 7.85
N ARG A 372 -7.63 33.30 7.22
CA ARG A 372 -6.18 33.36 7.20
C ARG A 372 -5.64 33.23 5.79
N LEU A 373 -4.61 34.02 5.50
CA LEU A 373 -3.79 33.94 4.31
C LEU A 373 -2.51 33.19 4.67
N GLN A 374 -2.09 32.26 3.81
CA GLN A 374 -0.82 31.60 3.90
C GLN A 374 -0.04 31.79 2.59
N LEU A 375 1.17 32.30 2.72
CA LEU A 375 2.14 32.46 1.64
C LEU A 375 3.30 31.52 1.91
N GLY A 376 3.71 30.77 0.92
CA GLY A 376 4.83 29.85 1.05
C GLY A 376 5.79 29.98 -0.14
N TYR A 377 7.05 29.83 0.16
CA TYR A 377 8.11 29.63 -0.81
C TYR A 377 8.96 28.46 -0.38
N ARG A 378 9.30 27.55 -1.34
CA ARG A 378 10.22 26.46 -1.13
C ARG A 378 11.15 26.33 -2.33
N TYR A 379 12.42 26.23 -2.06
CA TYR A 379 13.43 25.80 -3.01
C TYR A 379 13.78 24.34 -2.77
N SER A 380 13.88 23.56 -3.82
CA SER A 380 14.35 22.18 -3.74
C SER A 380 15.30 21.84 -4.89
N ALA A 381 16.30 21.04 -4.59
CA ALA A 381 17.21 20.51 -5.58
C ALA A 381 17.39 19.02 -5.38
N ASN A 382 17.37 18.29 -6.49
CA ASN A 382 17.58 16.86 -6.55
C ASN A 382 18.63 16.52 -7.60
N ARG A 383 19.58 15.65 -7.25
CA ARG A 383 20.56 15.07 -8.17
C ARG A 383 20.50 13.55 -8.06
N GLN A 384 20.24 12.92 -9.20
CA GLN A 384 20.27 11.47 -9.34
C GLN A 384 21.34 11.08 -10.35
N VAL A 385 22.15 10.09 -10.00
CA VAL A 385 23.13 9.48 -10.89
C VAL A 385 22.86 7.98 -10.91
N SER A 386 22.86 7.41 -12.09
CA SER A 386 22.76 5.96 -12.31
C SER A 386 23.78 5.57 -13.37
N ASP A 387 24.53 4.52 -13.10
CA ASP A 387 25.58 4.00 -13.99
C ASP A 387 25.35 2.50 -14.18
N ARG A 388 24.78 2.12 -15.32
CA ARG A 388 24.54 0.71 -15.67
C ARG A 388 25.65 0.24 -16.60
N SER A 389 26.45 -0.71 -16.14
CA SER A 389 27.42 -1.45 -16.93
C SER A 389 26.87 -2.82 -17.26
N THR A 390 26.83 -3.17 -18.54
CA THR A 390 26.32 -4.45 -19.05
C THR A 390 27.43 -5.21 -19.73
N TYR A 391 27.55 -6.49 -19.40
CA TYR A 391 28.50 -7.43 -19.99
C TYR A 391 27.75 -8.58 -20.62
N GLU A 392 28.14 -9.01 -21.81
CA GLU A 392 27.62 -10.21 -22.45
C GLU A 392 28.77 -11.19 -22.67
N SER A 393 28.67 -12.39 -22.07
CA SER A 393 29.74 -13.39 -22.01
C SER A 393 31.08 -12.77 -21.58
N GLU A 394 31.06 -11.98 -20.47
CA GLU A 394 32.17 -11.25 -19.86
C GLU A 394 32.73 -10.08 -20.69
N VAL A 395 32.21 -9.84 -21.89
CA VAL A 395 32.61 -8.70 -22.74
C VAL A 395 31.69 -7.51 -22.47
N TYR A 396 32.29 -6.37 -22.13
CA TYR A 396 31.56 -5.13 -21.93
C TYR A 396 30.79 -4.70 -23.18
N GLN A 397 29.50 -4.41 -23.02
CA GLN A 397 28.59 -4.02 -24.08
C GLN A 397 28.28 -2.51 -23.96
N ASP A 398 28.95 -1.71 -24.72
CA ASP A 398 28.83 -0.25 -24.70
C ASP A 398 27.39 0.19 -25.06
N SER A 399 26.78 -0.45 -26.06
CA SER A 399 25.40 -0.17 -26.52
C SER A 399 24.30 -0.51 -25.51
N LEU A 400 24.58 -1.43 -24.56
CA LEU A 400 23.65 -1.86 -23.51
C LEU A 400 23.97 -1.19 -22.15
N SER A 401 25.08 -0.47 -22.08
CA SER A 401 25.53 0.26 -20.89
C SER A 401 25.06 1.70 -20.94
N ASN A 402 24.65 2.24 -19.80
CA ASN A 402 24.04 3.56 -19.76
C ASN A 402 24.43 4.32 -18.49
N TYR A 403 25.07 5.47 -18.67
CA TYR A 403 25.26 6.43 -17.61
C TYR A 403 24.23 7.55 -17.71
N THR A 404 23.53 7.85 -16.60
CA THR A 404 22.59 8.97 -16.53
C THR A 404 22.87 9.84 -15.32
N GLN A 405 22.84 11.14 -15.51
CA GLN A 405 22.81 12.11 -14.44
C GLN A 405 21.65 13.08 -14.65
N SER A 406 20.69 13.06 -13.74
CA SER A 406 19.60 14.04 -13.74
C SER A 406 19.77 15.04 -12.61
N ARG A 407 19.44 16.30 -12.89
CA ARG A 407 19.37 17.38 -11.90
C ARG A 407 18.04 18.09 -12.05
N THR A 408 17.35 18.29 -10.93
CA THR A 408 16.08 19.04 -10.89
C THR A 408 16.21 20.15 -9.88
N TYR A 409 15.94 21.37 -10.31
CA TYR A 409 15.84 22.56 -9.46
C TYR A 409 14.39 23.04 -9.54
N SER A 410 13.73 23.15 -8.40
CA SER A 410 12.33 23.53 -8.33
C SER A 410 12.12 24.65 -7.33
N HIS A 411 11.29 25.61 -7.72
CA HIS A 411 10.80 26.68 -6.88
C HIS A 411 9.29 26.45 -6.69
N GLU A 412 8.83 26.33 -5.48
CA GLU A 412 7.40 26.25 -5.16
C GLU A 412 6.94 27.58 -4.57
N LEU A 413 6.00 28.21 -5.22
CA LEU A 413 5.29 29.38 -4.71
C LEU A 413 3.85 28.93 -4.36
N SER A 414 3.42 29.17 -3.14
CA SER A 414 2.08 28.74 -2.67
C SER A 414 1.30 29.89 -2.06
N LEU A 415 0.02 29.95 -2.42
CA LEU A 415 -0.95 30.91 -1.91
C LEU A 415 -2.19 30.15 -1.46
N TYR A 416 -2.55 30.26 -0.17
CA TYR A 416 -3.74 29.61 0.39
C TYR A 416 -4.57 30.57 1.22
N PHE A 417 -5.89 30.43 1.09
CA PHE A 417 -6.88 31.06 1.94
C PHE A 417 -7.56 29.97 2.77
N ASN A 418 -7.56 30.16 4.08
CA ASN A 418 -8.16 29.25 5.05
C ASN A 418 -9.27 29.96 5.82
N TYR A 419 -10.51 29.57 5.59
CA TYR A 419 -11.67 30.04 6.34
C TYR A 419 -12.18 28.94 7.27
N ASN A 420 -12.27 29.22 8.58
CA ASN A 420 -12.71 28.30 9.61
C ASN A 420 -13.93 28.87 10.37
N GLY A 421 -15.11 28.80 9.75
CA GLY A 421 -16.36 29.20 10.37
C GLY A 421 -17.02 28.08 11.18
N LYS A 422 -18.10 28.42 11.89
CA LYS A 422 -18.83 27.45 12.75
C LYS A 422 -19.45 26.27 11.98
N ARG A 423 -19.90 26.49 10.75
CA ARG A 423 -20.52 25.46 9.89
C ARG A 423 -19.71 25.14 8.64
N TRP A 424 -18.97 26.10 8.14
CA TRP A 424 -18.20 26.01 6.93
C TRP A 424 -16.72 26.09 7.24
N GLN A 425 -15.94 25.21 6.61
CA GLN A 425 -14.50 25.28 6.56
C GLN A 425 -14.12 25.26 5.08
N VAL A 426 -13.35 26.23 4.65
CA VAL A 426 -12.90 26.36 3.26
C VAL A 426 -11.40 26.55 3.26
N ASN A 427 -10.71 25.68 2.53
CA ASN A 427 -9.29 25.83 2.24
C ASN A 427 -9.16 25.83 0.72
N THR A 428 -8.69 26.92 0.15
CA THR A 428 -8.49 27.07 -1.28
C THR A 428 -7.15 27.72 -1.56
N GLY A 429 -6.52 27.33 -2.63
CA GLY A 429 -5.24 27.91 -3.01
C GLY A 429 -4.66 27.32 -4.27
N VAL A 430 -3.49 27.78 -4.61
CA VAL A 430 -2.72 27.34 -5.76
C VAL A 430 -1.26 27.26 -5.41
N GLN A 431 -0.60 26.25 -5.94
CA GLN A 431 0.85 26.14 -5.96
C GLN A 431 1.34 26.26 -7.40
N MET A 432 2.34 27.07 -7.58
CA MET A 432 3.06 27.22 -8.84
C MET A 432 4.46 26.64 -8.64
N HIS A 433 4.86 25.75 -9.52
CA HIS A 433 6.15 25.06 -9.47
C HIS A 433 6.96 25.34 -10.75
N PRO A 434 7.68 26.48 -10.86
CA PRO A 434 8.73 26.63 -11.84
C PRO A 434 9.83 25.62 -11.56
N GLU A 435 10.20 24.84 -12.55
CA GLU A 435 11.28 23.86 -12.44
C GLU A 435 12.17 23.85 -13.66
N ARG A 436 13.44 23.58 -13.42
CA ARG A 436 14.44 23.28 -14.44
C ARG A 436 14.97 21.88 -14.20
N ARG A 437 14.86 21.05 -15.22
CA ARG A 437 15.33 19.66 -15.22
C ARG A 437 16.38 19.49 -16.30
N SER A 438 17.52 18.90 -15.96
CA SER A 438 18.54 18.49 -16.93
C SER A 438 18.79 17.00 -16.81
N LEU A 439 19.06 16.37 -17.93
CA LEU A 439 19.47 14.98 -18.04
C LEU A 439 20.70 14.92 -18.95
N ASP A 440 21.82 14.48 -18.40
CA ASP A 440 23.00 14.08 -19.13
C ASP A 440 22.94 12.54 -19.24
N GLN A 441 22.94 12.01 -20.46
CA GLN A 441 22.88 10.58 -20.71
C GLN A 441 23.96 10.17 -21.73
N LYS A 442 24.62 9.05 -21.43
CA LYS A 442 25.54 8.40 -22.34
C LYS A 442 25.15 6.93 -22.49
N THR A 443 24.95 6.47 -23.71
CA THR A 443 24.74 5.06 -24.05
C THR A 443 25.60 4.73 -25.25
N GLY A 444 26.62 3.92 -25.04
CA GLY A 444 27.62 3.69 -26.05
C GLY A 444 28.32 4.99 -26.47
N LEU A 445 28.39 5.20 -27.78
CA LEU A 445 28.90 6.43 -28.40
C LEU A 445 27.85 7.55 -28.42
N LEU A 446 26.61 7.28 -28.11
CA LEU A 446 25.53 8.26 -28.10
C LEU A 446 25.54 9.06 -26.80
N TYR A 447 25.63 10.38 -26.94
CA TYR A 447 25.47 11.31 -25.84
C TYR A 447 24.24 12.18 -26.06
N ALA A 448 23.43 12.31 -25.04
CA ALA A 448 22.26 13.18 -25.04
C ALA A 448 22.29 14.10 -23.82
N ASP A 449 22.19 15.39 -24.07
CA ASP A 449 22.00 16.42 -23.06
C ASP A 449 20.67 17.11 -23.31
N THR A 450 19.76 16.97 -22.32
CA THR A 450 18.43 17.52 -22.44
C THR A 450 18.13 18.42 -21.25
N VAL A 451 17.75 19.66 -21.54
CA VAL A 451 17.31 20.64 -20.54
C VAL A 451 15.87 21.03 -20.82
N ARG A 452 15.03 20.90 -19.79
CA ARG A 452 13.63 21.29 -19.87
C ARG A 452 13.27 22.22 -18.73
N THR A 453 12.66 23.35 -19.07
CA THR A 453 12.06 24.28 -18.10
C THR A 453 10.56 24.20 -18.22
N SER A 454 9.87 24.14 -17.09
CA SER A 454 8.40 24.05 -17.04
C SER A 454 7.84 24.79 -15.85
N VAL A 455 6.59 25.17 -15.94
CA VAL A 455 5.82 25.74 -14.83
C VAL A 455 4.59 24.87 -14.62
N ASN A 456 4.52 24.24 -13.48
CA ASN A 456 3.41 23.37 -13.10
C ASN A 456 2.45 24.12 -12.16
N TRP A 457 1.15 23.90 -12.31
CA TRP A 457 0.11 24.54 -11.52
C TRP A 457 -0.73 23.47 -10.80
N ASN A 458 -0.83 23.59 -9.49
CA ASN A 458 -1.58 22.67 -8.65
C ASN A 458 -2.63 23.44 -7.82
N PRO A 459 -3.81 23.73 -8.40
CA PRO A 459 -4.92 24.32 -7.66
C PRO A 459 -5.55 23.32 -6.71
N GLN A 460 -6.00 23.79 -5.55
CA GLN A 460 -6.66 22.99 -4.52
C GLN A 460 -7.89 23.72 -3.98
N LEU A 461 -8.95 22.96 -3.72
CA LEU A 461 -10.14 23.43 -3.04
C LEU A 461 -10.66 22.33 -2.11
N ASN A 462 -10.77 22.64 -0.84
CA ASN A 462 -11.44 21.80 0.15
C ASN A 462 -12.55 22.62 0.79
N VAL A 463 -13.79 22.14 0.67
CA VAL A 463 -14.96 22.74 1.30
C VAL A 463 -15.63 21.70 2.18
N SER A 464 -15.74 21.99 3.45
CA SER A 464 -16.40 21.14 4.42
C SER A 464 -17.54 21.89 5.08
N TRP A 465 -18.74 21.29 5.07
CA TRP A 465 -19.91 21.79 5.77
C TRP A 465 -20.35 20.78 6.81
N HIS A 466 -20.66 21.25 8.00
CA HIS A 466 -21.17 20.41 9.07
C HIS A 466 -22.33 21.07 9.82
N GLN A 467 -23.36 20.28 10.12
CA GLN A 467 -24.46 20.67 10.97
C GLN A 467 -24.95 19.48 11.80
N GLY A 468 -24.79 19.57 13.11
CA GLY A 468 -25.18 18.52 14.04
C GLY A 468 -24.43 17.20 13.76
N LYS A 469 -25.17 16.20 13.27
CA LYS A 469 -24.63 14.87 12.96
C LYS A 469 -24.32 14.65 11.48
N THR A 470 -24.57 15.67 10.65
CA THR A 470 -24.37 15.62 9.20
C THR A 470 -23.15 16.42 8.80
N ARG A 471 -22.35 15.87 7.91
CA ARG A 471 -21.20 16.53 7.29
C ARG A 471 -21.13 16.20 5.81
N PHE A 472 -20.80 17.22 5.00
CA PHE A 472 -20.42 17.07 3.60
C PHE A 472 -19.05 17.68 3.38
N GLU A 473 -18.28 17.09 2.50
CA GLU A 473 -16.94 17.53 2.14
C GLU A 473 -16.72 17.39 0.65
N LEU A 474 -16.32 18.47 0.00
CA LEU A 474 -15.89 18.52 -1.40
C LEU A 474 -14.40 18.83 -1.44
N ASN A 475 -13.63 17.95 -2.08
CA ASN A 475 -12.22 18.15 -2.37
C ASN A 475 -12.02 18.20 -3.89
N TYR A 476 -11.25 19.16 -4.34
CA TYR A 476 -10.73 19.26 -5.69
C TYR A 476 -9.22 19.46 -5.61
N ASP A 477 -8.48 18.71 -6.38
CA ASP A 477 -7.05 18.92 -6.62
C ASP A 477 -6.71 18.73 -8.10
N GLY A 478 -5.97 19.70 -8.63
CA GLY A 478 -5.36 19.66 -9.94
C GLY A 478 -3.85 19.49 -9.80
N SER A 479 -3.23 18.65 -10.63
CA SER A 479 -1.78 18.45 -10.61
C SER A 479 -1.20 18.23 -11.99
N SER A 480 -0.09 18.91 -12.27
CA SER A 480 0.71 18.71 -13.47
C SER A 480 1.81 17.68 -13.19
N ARG A 481 2.03 16.76 -14.10
CA ARG A 481 3.13 15.78 -14.07
C ARG A 481 3.94 15.85 -15.36
N GLN A 482 5.20 16.22 -15.24
CA GLN A 482 6.12 16.21 -16.35
C GLN A 482 6.51 14.77 -16.75
N PRO A 483 6.84 14.52 -18.03
CA PRO A 483 7.40 13.24 -18.44
C PRO A 483 8.68 12.93 -17.68
N ASP A 484 8.96 11.66 -17.48
CA ASP A 484 10.27 11.23 -17.04
C ASP A 484 11.33 11.59 -18.08
N LEU A 485 12.50 12.10 -17.60
CA LEU A 485 13.54 12.57 -18.52
C LEU A 485 14.09 11.43 -19.39
N GLY A 486 14.20 10.21 -18.84
CA GLY A 486 14.60 9.03 -19.60
C GLY A 486 13.68 8.72 -20.77
N SER A 487 12.37 8.95 -20.61
CA SER A 487 11.39 8.77 -21.68
C SER A 487 11.47 9.83 -22.79
N LEU A 488 12.13 10.96 -22.53
CA LEU A 488 12.33 12.04 -23.52
C LEU A 488 13.54 11.85 -24.42
N VAL A 489 14.43 10.93 -24.09
CA VAL A 489 15.63 10.67 -24.87
C VAL A 489 15.33 9.62 -25.93
N SER A 490 15.68 9.89 -27.20
CA SER A 490 15.50 8.97 -28.30
C SER A 490 16.49 7.80 -28.27
N LEU A 491 16.53 7.08 -27.15
CA LEU A 491 17.35 5.87 -26.98
C LEU A 491 16.48 4.64 -27.04
N THR A 492 17.02 3.57 -27.63
CA THR A 492 16.37 2.26 -27.70
C THR A 492 17.00 1.35 -26.64
N ASP A 493 16.16 0.76 -25.81
CA ASP A 493 16.56 -0.33 -24.93
C ASP A 493 16.08 -1.66 -25.56
N ASN A 494 17.03 -2.45 -26.03
CA ASN A 494 16.84 -3.76 -26.64
C ASN A 494 17.47 -4.88 -25.80
N SER A 495 17.67 -4.63 -24.50
CA SER A 495 18.22 -5.61 -23.55
C SER A 495 17.37 -6.89 -23.47
N ASP A 496 16.07 -6.78 -23.71
CA ASP A 496 15.17 -7.90 -24.00
C ASP A 496 14.72 -7.84 -25.47
N PRO A 497 15.14 -8.78 -26.33
CA PRO A 497 14.82 -8.75 -27.76
C PRO A 497 13.32 -8.98 -28.06
N LEU A 498 12.56 -9.52 -27.10
CA LEU A 498 11.11 -9.65 -27.21
C LEU A 498 10.35 -8.41 -26.71
N HIS A 499 11.04 -7.48 -26.02
CA HIS A 499 10.44 -6.29 -25.42
C HIS A 499 11.36 -5.07 -25.62
N VAL A 500 11.33 -4.50 -26.81
CA VAL A 500 12.14 -3.30 -27.13
C VAL A 500 11.41 -2.04 -26.70
N THR A 501 12.11 -1.11 -26.07
CA THR A 501 11.54 0.15 -25.60
C THR A 501 12.27 1.34 -26.19
N HIS A 502 11.51 2.34 -26.65
CA HIS A 502 12.03 3.59 -27.22
C HIS A 502 11.67 4.79 -26.35
N GLY A 503 12.39 5.89 -26.51
CA GLY A 503 12.04 7.18 -25.92
C GLY A 503 11.28 8.08 -26.92
N ASN A 504 10.66 9.16 -26.41
CA ASN A 504 9.93 10.13 -27.20
C ASN A 504 10.14 11.57 -26.69
N PRO A 505 10.97 12.38 -27.37
CA PRO A 505 11.24 13.78 -26.99
C PRO A 505 10.01 14.69 -27.01
N SER A 506 8.97 14.33 -27.79
CA SER A 506 7.77 15.16 -27.98
C SER A 506 6.72 15.01 -26.89
N LEU A 507 6.97 14.22 -25.84
CA LEU A 507 6.05 14.03 -24.73
C LEU A 507 5.70 15.35 -24.03
N LYS A 508 4.41 15.53 -23.79
CA LYS A 508 3.85 16.68 -23.08
C LYS A 508 3.58 16.32 -21.62
N ALA A 509 3.52 17.33 -20.76
CA ALA A 509 3.07 17.17 -19.38
C ALA A 509 1.63 16.65 -19.33
N ALA A 510 1.37 15.70 -18.44
CA ALA A 510 0.03 15.26 -18.11
C ALA A 510 -0.57 16.20 -17.05
N TYR A 511 -1.88 16.43 -17.11
CA TYR A 511 -2.63 17.19 -16.10
C TYR A 511 -3.78 16.36 -15.57
N SER A 512 -3.74 16.07 -14.27
CA SER A 512 -4.75 15.27 -13.59
C SER A 512 -5.65 16.18 -12.74
N GLN A 513 -6.97 15.93 -12.81
CA GLN A 513 -7.99 16.57 -11.99
C GLN A 513 -8.72 15.51 -11.18
N ASN A 514 -8.81 15.73 -9.87
CA ASN A 514 -9.48 14.84 -8.94
C ASN A 514 -10.57 15.59 -8.19
N PHE A 515 -11.77 15.05 -8.22
CA PHE A 515 -12.94 15.55 -7.48
C PHE A 515 -13.38 14.47 -6.52
N ARG A 516 -13.54 14.82 -5.26
CA ARG A 516 -14.06 13.92 -4.25
C ARG A 516 -15.16 14.60 -3.46
N LEU A 517 -16.35 14.02 -3.48
CA LEU A 517 -17.48 14.39 -2.66
C LEU A 517 -17.73 13.31 -1.60
N MET A 518 -17.78 13.69 -0.34
CA MET A 518 -18.13 12.81 0.77
C MET A 518 -19.31 13.37 1.55
N GLY A 519 -20.18 12.45 1.99
CA GLY A 519 -21.30 12.79 2.86
C GLY A 519 -21.44 11.75 3.97
N ARG A 520 -21.74 12.20 5.19
CA ARG A 520 -22.03 11.30 6.29
C ARG A 520 -23.07 11.86 7.24
N ASN A 521 -23.86 10.96 7.81
CA ASN A 521 -24.74 11.24 8.92
C ASN A 521 -24.54 10.16 10.01
N THR A 522 -23.90 10.56 11.12
CA THR A 522 -23.55 9.62 12.19
C THR A 522 -24.77 9.15 13.00
N ARG A 523 -25.91 9.86 12.99
CA ARG A 523 -27.16 9.42 13.64
C ARG A 523 -27.82 8.31 12.85
N LEU A 524 -27.82 8.42 11.54
CA LEU A 524 -28.39 7.41 10.64
C LEU A 524 -27.43 6.23 10.43
N GLY A 525 -26.15 6.40 10.74
CA GLY A 525 -25.10 5.42 10.41
C GLY A 525 -24.85 5.32 8.90
N LEU A 526 -25.11 6.40 8.15
CA LEU A 526 -25.00 6.46 6.70
C LEU A 526 -23.80 7.30 6.29
N SER A 527 -22.99 6.79 5.37
CA SER A 527 -21.90 7.53 4.73
C SER A 527 -21.76 7.11 3.27
N GLY A 528 -21.35 8.06 2.44
CA GLY A 528 -21.11 7.80 1.03
C GLY A 528 -20.03 8.70 0.48
N ASP A 529 -19.38 8.27 -0.58
CA ASP A 529 -18.39 9.03 -1.32
C ASP A 529 -18.51 8.81 -2.82
N VAL A 530 -18.20 9.86 -3.56
CA VAL A 530 -18.02 9.83 -5.02
C VAL A 530 -16.66 10.43 -5.33
N ASN A 531 -15.85 9.71 -6.08
CA ASN A 531 -14.56 10.16 -6.58
C ASN A 531 -14.59 10.14 -8.10
N PHE A 532 -14.17 11.23 -8.71
CA PHE A 532 -13.99 11.33 -10.17
C PHE A 532 -12.58 11.83 -10.45
N SER A 533 -11.87 11.17 -11.34
CA SER A 533 -10.58 11.64 -11.83
C SER A 533 -10.50 11.58 -13.35
N ASN A 534 -9.86 12.58 -13.92
CA ASN A 534 -9.61 12.71 -15.35
C ASN A 534 -8.16 13.18 -15.56
N THR A 535 -7.49 12.64 -16.59
CA THR A 535 -6.12 13.03 -16.94
C THR A 535 -6.05 13.43 -18.40
N TYR A 536 -5.68 14.69 -18.63
CA TYR A 536 -5.35 15.21 -19.95
C TYR A 536 -3.89 14.91 -20.28
N ASN A 537 -3.61 14.65 -21.57
CA ASN A 537 -2.26 14.25 -22.04
C ASN A 537 -1.67 13.11 -21.21
N SER A 538 -2.51 12.14 -20.83
CA SER A 538 -2.07 10.97 -20.07
C SER A 538 -0.93 10.26 -20.82
N GLN A 539 0.17 10.02 -20.13
CA GLN A 539 1.29 9.29 -20.70
C GLN A 539 1.01 7.79 -20.65
N THR A 540 1.14 7.13 -21.75
CA THR A 540 1.00 5.68 -21.90
C THR A 540 2.02 5.15 -22.90
N GLN A 541 2.09 3.82 -23.06
CA GLN A 541 2.90 3.20 -24.11
C GLN A 541 2.03 2.92 -25.34
N ALA A 542 2.49 3.33 -26.49
CA ALA A 542 2.02 2.74 -27.76
C ALA A 542 2.74 1.40 -27.94
N VAL A 543 1.98 0.36 -28.23
CA VAL A 543 2.51 -1.01 -28.34
C VAL A 543 2.41 -1.49 -29.78
N PHE A 544 3.53 -1.89 -30.36
CA PHE A 544 3.64 -2.46 -31.68
C PHE A 544 3.97 -3.94 -31.54
N TYR A 545 3.11 -4.79 -32.05
CA TYR A 545 3.29 -6.24 -32.03
C TYR A 545 4.06 -6.72 -33.24
N ASN A 546 5.19 -7.38 -33.01
CA ASN A 546 5.88 -8.14 -34.08
C ASN A 546 5.26 -9.54 -34.15
N LEU A 547 4.51 -9.79 -35.22
CA LEU A 547 3.80 -11.05 -35.38
C LEU A 547 4.74 -12.22 -35.66
N ALA A 548 5.89 -11.98 -36.29
CA ALA A 548 6.86 -13.03 -36.66
C ALA A 548 7.65 -13.52 -35.42
N THR A 549 8.16 -12.58 -34.59
CA THR A 549 9.00 -12.93 -33.44
C THR A 549 8.18 -13.16 -32.16
N GLY A 550 6.92 -12.74 -32.15
CA GLY A 550 6.10 -12.70 -30.93
C GLY A 550 6.48 -11.56 -29.97
N GLY A 551 7.44 -10.72 -30.32
CA GLY A 551 7.90 -9.60 -29.52
C GLY A 551 7.00 -8.37 -29.62
N THR A 552 7.37 -7.32 -28.87
CA THR A 552 6.71 -6.02 -28.86
C THR A 552 7.74 -4.89 -28.84
N GLU A 553 7.41 -3.80 -29.53
CA GLU A 553 8.10 -2.54 -29.41
C GLU A 553 7.18 -1.52 -28.75
N THR A 554 7.70 -0.71 -27.84
CA THR A 554 6.92 0.25 -27.09
C THR A 554 7.47 1.65 -27.18
N TYR A 555 6.58 2.63 -27.38
CA TYR A 555 6.89 4.05 -27.46
C TYR A 555 6.04 4.83 -26.46
N PRO A 556 6.60 5.67 -25.59
CA PRO A 556 5.81 6.51 -24.71
C PRO A 556 5.11 7.61 -25.51
N VAL A 557 3.81 7.77 -25.30
CA VAL A 557 2.94 8.71 -26.04
C VAL A 557 1.95 9.39 -25.09
N ASN A 558 1.40 10.54 -25.53
CA ASN A 558 0.29 11.19 -24.81
C ASN A 558 -1.03 10.80 -25.44
N VAL A 559 -1.99 10.44 -24.59
CA VAL A 559 -3.37 10.16 -24.99
C VAL A 559 -4.36 10.93 -24.14
N ASN A 560 -5.54 11.21 -24.69
CA ASN A 560 -6.67 11.80 -23.99
C ASN A 560 -7.84 10.82 -23.90
N GLY A 561 -8.67 10.99 -22.88
CA GLY A 561 -9.86 10.17 -22.65
C GLY A 561 -9.73 9.18 -21.47
N ASN A 562 -8.64 9.24 -20.70
CA ASN A 562 -8.48 8.46 -19.49
C ASN A 562 -9.22 9.11 -18.31
N TRP A 563 -10.25 8.43 -17.80
CA TRP A 563 -10.97 8.87 -16.62
C TRP A 563 -11.44 7.69 -15.79
N ASN A 564 -11.69 7.91 -14.51
CA ASN A 564 -12.35 6.95 -13.63
C ASN A 564 -13.32 7.65 -12.66
N MET A 565 -14.43 6.97 -12.37
CA MET A 565 -15.40 7.37 -11.38
C MET A 565 -15.69 6.21 -10.45
N ARG A 566 -15.71 6.48 -9.15
CA ARG A 566 -16.08 5.51 -8.12
C ARG A 566 -17.09 6.14 -7.18
N ALA A 567 -18.15 5.39 -6.89
CA ALA A 567 -19.14 5.79 -5.90
C ALA A 567 -19.29 4.66 -4.88
N SER A 568 -19.42 5.01 -3.61
CA SER A 568 -19.72 4.04 -2.56
C SER A 568 -20.75 4.58 -1.57
N LEU A 569 -21.58 3.67 -1.07
CA LEU A 569 -22.55 3.93 -0.01
C LEU A 569 -22.38 2.88 1.07
N ARG A 570 -22.33 3.32 2.30
CA ARG A 570 -22.20 2.47 3.49
C ARG A 570 -23.29 2.81 4.49
N TYR A 571 -23.95 1.77 5.00
CA TYR A 571 -24.88 1.85 6.11
C TYR A 571 -24.38 0.97 7.24
N GLN A 572 -24.38 1.50 8.46
CA GLN A 572 -23.94 0.77 9.65
C GLN A 572 -24.88 1.07 10.81
N LYS A 573 -25.35 0.02 11.45
CA LYS A 573 -26.23 0.13 12.60
C LYS A 573 -25.94 -0.95 13.64
N ARG A 574 -25.95 -0.55 14.89
CA ARG A 574 -25.88 -1.45 16.05
C ARG A 574 -27.15 -1.31 16.89
N TRP A 575 -27.72 -2.43 17.32
CA TRP A 575 -28.87 -2.44 18.21
C TRP A 575 -28.72 -3.49 19.31
N LYS A 576 -29.42 -3.26 20.44
CA LYS A 576 -29.38 -4.11 21.64
C LYS A 576 -27.97 -4.47 22.10
N LYS A 577 -26.96 -3.63 21.81
CA LYS A 577 -25.54 -3.80 22.18
C LYS A 577 -24.87 -5.08 21.65
N ARG A 578 -25.60 -5.96 20.99
CA ARG A 578 -25.14 -7.30 20.58
C ARG A 578 -25.20 -7.53 19.07
N PHE A 579 -26.09 -6.82 18.38
CA PHE A 579 -26.28 -6.99 16.94
C PHE A 579 -25.62 -5.84 16.18
N ASN A 580 -24.86 -6.19 15.18
CA ASN A 580 -24.20 -5.26 14.27
C ASN A 580 -24.59 -5.58 12.84
N LEU A 581 -25.03 -4.57 12.08
CA LEU A 581 -25.28 -4.64 10.66
C LEU A 581 -24.36 -3.64 9.97
N SER A 582 -23.59 -4.10 8.97
CA SER A 582 -22.85 -3.25 8.05
C SER A 582 -23.20 -3.67 6.63
N ALA A 583 -23.68 -2.72 5.84
CA ALA A 583 -23.96 -2.91 4.43
C ALA A 583 -23.16 -1.88 3.64
N ARG A 584 -22.47 -2.33 2.60
CA ARG A 584 -21.71 -1.46 1.69
C ARG A 584 -22.04 -1.83 0.26
N THR A 585 -22.28 -0.82 -0.57
CA THR A 585 -22.39 -1.00 -2.01
C THR A 585 -21.51 0.00 -2.73
N GLY A 586 -21.03 -0.34 -3.91
CA GLY A 586 -20.21 0.54 -4.71
C GLY A 586 -20.32 0.26 -6.19
N ALA A 587 -20.08 1.29 -6.97
CA ALA A 587 -19.96 1.25 -8.42
C ALA A 587 -18.65 1.92 -8.85
N SER A 588 -18.01 1.38 -9.89
CA SER A 588 -16.81 1.96 -10.47
C SER A 588 -16.90 1.87 -11.98
N PHE A 589 -16.62 3.00 -12.64
CA PHE A 589 -16.59 3.15 -14.09
C PHE A 589 -15.24 3.74 -14.47
N ALA A 590 -14.58 3.16 -15.44
CA ALA A 590 -13.31 3.66 -15.93
C ALA A 590 -13.19 3.50 -17.44
N GLN A 591 -12.61 4.49 -18.08
CA GLN A 591 -12.18 4.43 -19.45
C GLN A 591 -10.67 4.58 -19.51
N SER A 592 -10.01 3.70 -20.24
CA SER A 592 -8.60 3.77 -20.57
C SER A 592 -8.39 3.73 -22.08
N VAL A 593 -7.46 4.55 -22.54
CA VAL A 593 -7.07 4.68 -23.93
C VAL A 593 -5.62 4.26 -24.08
N ALA A 594 -5.34 3.41 -25.05
CA ALA A 594 -4.01 3.00 -25.46
C ALA A 594 -3.88 3.15 -26.98
N LEU A 595 -2.65 3.20 -27.47
CA LEU A 595 -2.35 3.09 -28.91
C LEU A 595 -1.70 1.73 -29.15
N VAL A 596 -2.21 1.00 -30.14
CA VAL A 596 -1.79 -0.39 -30.37
C VAL A 596 -1.67 -0.62 -31.89
N ASN A 597 -0.55 -1.16 -32.31
CA ASN A 597 -0.37 -1.65 -33.68
C ASN A 597 -0.27 -3.17 -33.64
N GLU A 598 -1.22 -3.85 -34.25
CA GLU A 598 -1.29 -5.30 -34.33
C GLU A 598 -0.86 -5.81 -35.72
N GLY A 599 -0.01 -5.05 -36.43
CA GLY A 599 0.55 -5.43 -37.74
C GLY A 599 -0.37 -5.20 -38.93
N LYS A 600 -1.49 -4.45 -38.77
CA LYS A 600 -2.44 -4.17 -39.84
C LYS A 600 -2.24 -2.83 -40.56
N SER A 601 -1.58 -1.89 -39.92
CA SER A 601 -1.36 -0.53 -40.42
C SER A 601 0.05 -0.03 -40.03
N GLU A 602 0.50 1.05 -40.67
CA GLU A 602 1.77 1.70 -40.28
C GLU A 602 1.62 2.47 -38.99
N GLU A 603 0.45 3.06 -38.73
CA GLU A 603 0.17 3.83 -37.53
C GLU A 603 -0.61 2.99 -36.48
N PRO A 604 -0.40 3.27 -35.19
CA PRO A 604 -1.11 2.54 -34.13
C PRO A 604 -2.57 2.97 -34.03
N ASP A 605 -3.46 1.99 -33.92
CA ASP A 605 -4.89 2.16 -33.72
C ASP A 605 -5.19 2.60 -32.27
N ARG A 606 -6.25 3.38 -32.13
CA ARG A 606 -6.76 3.78 -30.81
C ARG A 606 -7.59 2.67 -30.18
N SER A 607 -7.09 2.09 -29.09
CA SER A 607 -7.76 1.06 -28.32
C SER A 607 -8.44 1.67 -27.09
N VAL A 608 -9.77 1.64 -27.03
CA VAL A 608 -10.56 2.17 -25.90
C VAL A 608 -11.14 1.01 -25.11
N THR A 609 -10.81 0.96 -23.83
CA THR A 609 -11.31 -0.04 -22.89
C THR A 609 -12.21 0.61 -21.86
N HIS A 610 -13.43 0.08 -21.69
CA HIS A 610 -14.35 0.45 -20.62
C HIS A 610 -14.37 -0.66 -19.56
N ASN A 611 -14.21 -0.27 -18.31
CA ASN A 611 -14.31 -1.16 -17.17
C ASN A 611 -15.44 -0.68 -16.24
N THR A 612 -16.42 -1.54 -16.03
CA THR A 612 -17.53 -1.32 -15.11
C THR A 612 -17.48 -2.34 -14.00
N SER A 613 -17.59 -1.93 -12.75
CA SER A 613 -17.72 -2.87 -11.66
C SER A 613 -18.75 -2.42 -10.62
N TYR A 614 -19.51 -3.38 -10.13
CA TYR A 614 -20.41 -3.23 -8.99
C TYR A 614 -19.96 -4.17 -7.87
N ASN A 615 -20.10 -3.73 -6.64
CA ASN A 615 -19.84 -4.57 -5.48
C ASN A 615 -20.89 -4.32 -4.40
N ALA A 616 -21.24 -5.37 -3.69
CA ALA A 616 -22.05 -5.30 -2.47
C ALA A 616 -21.43 -6.20 -1.40
N ASN A 617 -21.40 -5.70 -0.19
CA ASN A 617 -20.97 -6.41 1.01
C ASN A 617 -22.05 -6.27 2.08
N LEU A 618 -22.46 -7.36 2.69
CA LEU A 618 -23.34 -7.39 3.83
C LEU A 618 -22.69 -8.17 4.96
N ARG A 619 -22.62 -7.57 6.14
CA ARG A 619 -22.08 -8.18 7.33
C ARG A 619 -23.10 -8.11 8.47
N LEU A 620 -23.36 -9.25 9.08
CA LEU A 620 -24.23 -9.44 10.23
C LEU A 620 -23.41 -9.99 11.39
N GLY A 621 -23.32 -9.24 12.47
CA GLY A 621 -22.61 -9.65 13.69
C GLY A 621 -23.58 -9.85 14.84
N TYR A 622 -23.41 -10.93 15.60
CA TYR A 622 -24.07 -11.18 16.87
C TYR A 622 -23.02 -11.49 17.94
N GLN A 623 -23.01 -10.72 19.02
CA GLN A 623 -21.99 -10.78 20.07
C GLN A 623 -22.63 -11.03 21.45
N PRO A 624 -22.98 -12.28 21.80
CA PRO A 624 -23.36 -12.66 23.15
C PRO A 624 -22.16 -12.56 24.10
N LYS A 625 -22.40 -12.65 25.41
CA LYS A 625 -21.33 -12.56 26.42
C LYS A 625 -20.28 -13.69 26.29
N TRP A 626 -20.68 -14.84 25.84
CA TRP A 626 -19.89 -16.08 25.76
C TRP A 626 -19.24 -16.30 24.37
N GLY A 627 -19.49 -15.42 23.39
CA GLY A 627 -18.98 -15.69 22.06
C GLY A 627 -19.24 -14.59 21.05
N GLY A 628 -19.11 -14.93 19.78
CA GLY A 628 -19.40 -14.04 18.66
C GLY A 628 -19.63 -14.84 17.39
N PHE A 629 -20.55 -14.31 16.57
CA PHE A 629 -20.90 -14.82 15.24
C PHE A 629 -20.83 -13.65 14.28
N ASP A 630 -20.14 -13.82 13.17
CA ASP A 630 -19.97 -12.81 12.13
C ASP A 630 -20.19 -13.46 10.78
N LEU A 631 -21.33 -13.21 10.17
CA LEU A 631 -21.70 -13.68 8.84
C LEU A 631 -21.47 -12.54 7.85
N GLN A 632 -20.71 -12.79 6.79
CA GLN A 632 -20.43 -11.84 5.74
C GLN A 632 -20.71 -12.45 4.37
N GLY A 633 -21.36 -11.67 3.51
CA GLY A 633 -21.54 -11.97 2.10
C GLY A 633 -20.96 -10.85 1.25
N ASP A 634 -20.13 -11.22 0.28
CA ASP A 634 -19.55 -10.32 -0.70
C ASP A 634 -20.00 -10.73 -2.10
N TRP A 635 -20.48 -9.76 -2.85
CA TRP A 635 -20.76 -9.91 -4.27
C TRP A 635 -19.98 -8.88 -5.06
N ARG A 636 -19.43 -9.29 -6.21
CA ARG A 636 -18.74 -8.41 -7.15
C ARG A 636 -19.07 -8.80 -8.57
N TYR A 637 -19.47 -7.82 -9.37
CA TYR A 637 -19.63 -7.91 -10.81
C TYR A 637 -18.59 -7.03 -11.48
N ARG A 638 -17.91 -7.54 -12.49
CA ARG A 638 -17.02 -6.80 -13.36
C ARG A 638 -17.39 -7.04 -14.79
N HIS A 639 -17.37 -6.00 -15.61
CA HIS A 639 -17.57 -6.04 -17.03
C HIS A 639 -16.52 -5.18 -17.71
N ALA A 640 -15.82 -5.75 -18.69
CA ALA A 640 -14.76 -5.10 -19.42
C ALA A 640 -15.03 -5.24 -20.92
N THR A 641 -15.01 -4.13 -21.65
CA THR A 641 -15.17 -4.12 -23.11
C THR A 641 -14.01 -3.38 -23.76
N ASN A 642 -13.58 -3.84 -24.93
CA ASN A 642 -12.59 -3.16 -25.74
C ASN A 642 -13.17 -2.95 -27.15
N GLN A 643 -13.12 -1.70 -27.61
CA GLN A 643 -13.71 -1.33 -28.91
C GLN A 643 -12.91 -1.89 -30.09
N LEU A 644 -11.57 -1.78 -30.06
CA LEU A 644 -10.71 -2.24 -31.17
C LEU A 644 -10.84 -3.75 -31.42
N ARG A 645 -10.88 -4.52 -30.29
CA ARG A 645 -10.95 -5.99 -30.36
C ARG A 645 -12.36 -6.54 -30.31
N SER A 646 -13.37 -5.67 -30.22
CA SER A 646 -14.79 -6.04 -30.12
C SER A 646 -15.08 -7.07 -29.02
N THR A 647 -14.33 -6.98 -27.92
CA THR A 647 -14.45 -7.91 -26.81
C THR A 647 -15.42 -7.41 -25.73
N SER A 648 -16.13 -8.33 -25.10
CA SER A 648 -17.04 -8.06 -24.00
C SER A 648 -16.99 -9.19 -22.97
N ASN A 649 -16.30 -8.96 -21.87
CA ASN A 649 -16.03 -9.98 -20.86
C ASN A 649 -16.61 -9.57 -19.52
N TYR A 650 -17.24 -10.51 -18.81
CA TYR A 650 -17.75 -10.27 -17.49
C TYR A 650 -17.32 -11.36 -16.48
N THR A 651 -17.26 -10.98 -15.21
CA THR A 651 -17.02 -11.89 -14.09
C THR A 651 -17.93 -11.54 -12.92
N ARG A 652 -18.54 -12.54 -12.31
CA ARG A 652 -19.27 -12.44 -11.05
C ARG A 652 -18.56 -13.26 -10.00
N SER A 653 -18.26 -12.65 -8.85
CA SER A 653 -17.59 -13.31 -7.75
C SER A 653 -18.48 -13.23 -6.51
N TYR A 654 -18.56 -14.31 -5.78
CA TYR A 654 -19.32 -14.45 -4.55
C TYR A 654 -18.40 -15.02 -3.47
N ASN A 655 -18.48 -14.46 -2.28
CA ASN A 655 -17.77 -14.98 -1.12
C ASN A 655 -18.68 -14.88 0.10
N PHE A 656 -18.88 -15.99 0.77
CA PHE A 656 -19.62 -16.08 2.02
C PHE A 656 -18.69 -16.56 3.11
N SER A 657 -18.63 -15.86 4.22
CA SER A 657 -17.80 -16.26 5.35
C SER A 657 -18.56 -16.21 6.66
N LEU A 658 -18.31 -17.19 7.51
CA LEU A 658 -18.81 -17.28 8.87
C LEU A 658 -17.61 -17.38 9.81
N ASN A 659 -17.41 -16.35 10.63
CA ASN A 659 -16.39 -16.33 11.66
C ASN A 659 -17.08 -16.46 13.02
N THR A 660 -16.71 -17.47 13.79
CA THR A 660 -17.32 -17.74 15.09
C THR A 660 -16.24 -17.95 16.14
N TYR A 661 -16.57 -17.60 17.37
CA TYR A 661 -15.80 -18.01 18.54
C TYR A 661 -16.72 -18.22 19.72
N ALA A 662 -16.36 -19.14 20.61
CA ALA A 662 -17.06 -19.42 21.84
C ALA A 662 -16.08 -19.56 23.00
N GLU A 663 -16.37 -18.85 24.10
CA GLU A 663 -15.69 -19.00 25.37
C GLU A 663 -16.44 -20.02 26.20
N LEU A 664 -15.76 -21.10 26.50
CA LEU A 664 -16.29 -22.20 27.31
C LEU A 664 -15.77 -22.10 28.75
N PRO A 665 -16.40 -22.76 29.70
CA PRO A 665 -15.91 -22.85 31.08
C PRO A 665 -14.44 -23.32 31.15
N LEU A 666 -13.81 -23.12 32.30
CA LEU A 666 -12.42 -23.53 32.60
C LEU A 666 -11.35 -22.86 31.75
N GLY A 667 -11.70 -21.81 30.96
CA GLY A 667 -10.74 -21.03 30.17
C GLY A 667 -10.50 -21.56 28.76
N PHE A 668 -11.39 -22.38 28.25
CA PHE A 668 -11.36 -22.82 26.84
C PHE A 668 -11.94 -21.75 25.91
N LEU A 669 -11.33 -21.59 24.74
CA LEU A 669 -11.81 -20.75 23.65
C LEU A 669 -11.72 -21.55 22.35
N VAL A 670 -12.81 -21.67 21.64
CA VAL A 670 -12.89 -22.31 20.32
C VAL A 670 -13.17 -21.23 19.27
N LYS A 671 -12.49 -21.32 18.13
CA LYS A 671 -12.67 -20.43 16.97
C LYS A 671 -12.93 -21.29 15.73
N SER A 672 -13.79 -20.80 14.85
CA SER A 672 -14.07 -21.43 13.57
C SER A 672 -14.28 -20.34 12.51
N ASP A 673 -13.48 -20.35 11.46
CA ASP A 673 -13.53 -19.41 10.35
C ASP A 673 -13.74 -20.20 9.06
N ALA A 674 -14.95 -20.19 8.52
CA ALA A 674 -15.31 -20.87 7.28
C ALA A 674 -15.62 -19.86 6.19
N ALA A 675 -15.13 -20.08 4.98
CA ALA A 675 -15.42 -19.27 3.82
C ALA A 675 -15.71 -20.14 2.60
N TYR A 676 -16.81 -19.87 1.92
CA TYR A 676 -17.15 -20.45 0.61
C TYR A 676 -17.07 -19.36 -0.44
N SER A 677 -16.30 -19.59 -1.49
CA SER A 677 -16.18 -18.67 -2.60
C SER A 677 -16.35 -19.38 -3.93
N PHE A 678 -17.04 -18.71 -4.87
CA PHE A 678 -17.19 -19.18 -6.24
C PHE A 678 -17.26 -18.01 -7.22
N ARG A 679 -16.94 -18.31 -8.49
CA ARG A 679 -16.97 -17.34 -9.57
C ARG A 679 -17.65 -17.94 -10.81
N ASN A 680 -18.28 -17.07 -11.60
CA ASN A 680 -18.74 -17.39 -12.94
C ASN A 680 -18.55 -16.19 -13.87
N GLY A 681 -18.55 -16.43 -15.17
CA GLY A 681 -18.36 -15.38 -16.17
C GLY A 681 -17.84 -15.91 -17.49
N THR A 682 -17.34 -15.00 -18.31
CA THR A 682 -16.72 -15.35 -19.60
C THR A 682 -15.52 -16.26 -19.38
N ASN A 683 -15.46 -17.38 -20.06
CA ASN A 683 -14.39 -18.39 -19.97
C ASN A 683 -14.17 -18.98 -18.57
N ILE A 684 -15.17 -18.92 -17.68
CA ILE A 684 -15.15 -19.56 -16.37
C ILE A 684 -16.25 -20.62 -16.32
N LYS A 685 -15.86 -21.89 -16.24
CA LYS A 685 -16.80 -23.01 -16.12
C LYS A 685 -17.38 -23.05 -14.70
N LYS A 686 -18.67 -23.41 -14.59
CA LYS A 686 -19.35 -23.55 -13.30
C LYS A 686 -18.65 -24.61 -12.45
N GLY A 687 -18.35 -24.29 -11.19
CA GLY A 687 -17.70 -25.18 -10.22
C GLY A 687 -16.16 -25.25 -10.32
N GLU A 688 -15.55 -24.68 -11.36
CA GLU A 688 -14.09 -24.74 -11.55
C GLU A 688 -13.35 -23.96 -10.47
N ASP A 689 -13.89 -22.80 -10.07
CA ASP A 689 -13.32 -21.88 -9.07
C ASP A 689 -13.95 -22.01 -7.68
N ASP A 690 -14.85 -22.98 -7.47
CA ASP A 690 -15.52 -23.18 -6.18
C ASP A 690 -14.53 -23.71 -5.15
N GLN A 691 -14.51 -23.10 -3.97
CA GLN A 691 -13.68 -23.56 -2.86
C GLN A 691 -14.30 -23.28 -1.49
N VAL A 692 -14.06 -24.18 -0.56
CA VAL A 692 -14.40 -24.04 0.87
C VAL A 692 -13.10 -24.01 1.66
N VAL A 693 -12.82 -22.91 2.32
CA VAL A 693 -11.68 -22.80 3.25
C VAL A 693 -12.20 -22.77 4.67
N TRP A 694 -11.81 -23.76 5.49
CA TRP A 694 -12.25 -23.86 6.86
C TRP A 694 -11.06 -23.93 7.82
N ASN A 695 -10.91 -22.90 8.68
CA ASN A 695 -9.88 -22.84 9.69
C ASN A 695 -10.48 -23.08 11.06
N LEU A 696 -9.81 -23.87 11.87
CA LEU A 696 -10.21 -24.19 13.23
C LEU A 696 -9.16 -23.74 14.24
N GLY A 697 -9.61 -23.31 15.40
CA GLY A 697 -8.74 -22.92 16.50
C GLY A 697 -9.33 -23.35 17.84
N ALA A 698 -8.47 -23.88 18.70
CA ALA A 698 -8.81 -24.15 20.09
C ALA A 698 -7.70 -23.61 20.98
N SER A 699 -8.03 -23.01 22.10
CA SER A 699 -7.05 -22.62 23.09
C SER A 699 -7.57 -22.84 24.51
N TRP A 700 -6.64 -23.19 25.39
CA TRP A 700 -6.88 -23.38 26.80
C TRP A 700 -5.99 -22.49 27.61
N ARG A 701 -6.58 -21.63 28.46
CA ARG A 701 -5.92 -20.72 29.36
C ARG A 701 -5.99 -21.22 30.77
N PHE A 702 -4.85 -21.45 31.38
CA PHE A 702 -4.71 -22.06 32.69
C PHE A 702 -3.76 -21.27 33.59
N LEU A 703 -3.51 -21.72 34.81
CA LEU A 703 -2.93 -21.03 35.96
C LEU A 703 -3.88 -19.99 36.59
N LYS A 704 -3.61 -19.62 37.86
CA LYS A 704 -4.47 -18.77 38.69
C LYS A 704 -4.86 -17.42 38.04
N LYS A 705 -3.97 -16.82 37.26
CA LYS A 705 -4.20 -15.56 36.55
C LYS A 705 -4.33 -15.78 35.03
N LYS A 706 -4.64 -17.00 34.57
CA LYS A 706 -4.72 -17.37 33.16
C LYS A 706 -3.51 -16.91 32.31
N GLN A 707 -2.32 -17.03 32.92
CA GLN A 707 -1.05 -16.54 32.36
C GLN A 707 -0.53 -17.45 31.26
N ALA A 708 -0.79 -18.76 31.36
CA ALA A 708 -0.39 -19.75 30.36
C ALA A 708 -1.55 -20.04 29.40
N GLU A 709 -1.22 -20.18 28.14
CA GLU A 709 -2.16 -20.54 27.06
C GLU A 709 -1.52 -21.61 26.20
N LEU A 710 -2.22 -22.73 26.02
CA LEU A 710 -1.93 -23.73 25.02
C LEU A 710 -2.96 -23.57 23.89
N SER A 711 -2.53 -23.52 22.66
CA SER A 711 -3.43 -23.35 21.51
C SER A 711 -3.08 -24.28 20.36
N LEU A 712 -4.13 -24.74 19.68
CA LEU A 712 -4.08 -25.45 18.42
C LEU A 712 -4.71 -24.53 17.36
N TYR A 713 -4.05 -24.35 16.23
CA TYR A 713 -4.60 -23.72 15.04
C TYR A 713 -4.48 -24.67 13.87
N TRP A 714 -5.57 -24.90 13.15
CA TRP A 714 -5.62 -25.73 11.95
C TRP A 714 -6.10 -24.86 10.78
N SER A 715 -5.23 -24.69 9.81
CA SER A 715 -5.51 -23.95 8.59
C SER A 715 -6.02 -24.89 7.52
N ASP A 716 -7.10 -24.50 6.86
CA ASP A 716 -7.71 -25.23 5.75
C ASP A 716 -7.96 -26.72 6.08
N PHE A 717 -8.81 -26.91 7.10
CA PHE A 717 -9.13 -28.25 7.63
C PHE A 717 -9.60 -29.24 6.55
N LEU A 718 -10.35 -28.74 5.56
CA LEU A 718 -10.85 -29.57 4.45
C LEU A 718 -9.84 -29.77 3.32
N SER A 719 -8.74 -29.04 3.34
CA SER A 719 -7.70 -29.05 2.27
C SER A 719 -8.27 -28.72 0.87
N ASP A 720 -9.29 -27.87 0.80
CA ASP A 720 -9.99 -27.48 -0.45
C ASP A 720 -9.54 -26.14 -1.02
N LYS A 721 -8.57 -25.46 -0.36
CA LYS A 721 -8.04 -24.21 -0.84
C LYS A 721 -7.36 -24.39 -2.19
N LYS A 722 -7.92 -23.79 -3.22
CA LYS A 722 -7.36 -23.80 -4.57
C LYS A 722 -6.28 -22.74 -4.71
N ASN A 723 -5.14 -23.14 -5.24
CA ASN A 723 -4.00 -22.28 -5.52
C ASN A 723 -4.05 -21.78 -6.97
N TYR A 724 -5.22 -21.41 -7.40
CA TYR A 724 -5.56 -21.04 -8.75
C TYR A 724 -6.19 -19.66 -8.80
N TYR A 725 -5.71 -18.83 -9.70
CA TYR A 725 -6.24 -17.50 -9.93
C TYR A 725 -6.43 -17.29 -11.41
N ARG A 726 -7.66 -16.93 -11.83
CA ARG A 726 -7.98 -16.54 -13.21
C ARG A 726 -8.43 -15.09 -13.23
N ASN A 727 -7.91 -14.32 -14.16
CA ASN A 727 -8.29 -12.93 -14.40
C ASN A 727 -8.67 -12.77 -15.86
N VAL A 728 -9.89 -12.30 -16.11
CA VAL A 728 -10.42 -12.02 -17.46
C VAL A 728 -10.54 -10.51 -17.61
N THR A 729 -9.91 -9.97 -18.64
CA THR A 729 -9.91 -8.54 -18.97
C THR A 729 -10.55 -8.35 -20.35
N ALA A 730 -10.67 -7.12 -20.81
CA ALA A 730 -11.11 -6.84 -22.17
C ALA A 730 -10.08 -7.22 -23.25
N THR A 731 -8.81 -7.44 -22.88
CA THR A 731 -7.70 -7.65 -23.81
C THR A 731 -7.05 -9.01 -23.67
N GLY A 732 -7.52 -9.85 -22.75
CA GLY A 732 -6.98 -11.19 -22.56
C GLY A 732 -7.48 -11.88 -21.31
N LEU A 733 -7.02 -13.10 -21.15
CA LEU A 733 -7.25 -13.97 -20.00
C LEU A 733 -5.89 -14.39 -19.43
N THR A 734 -5.80 -14.47 -18.13
CA THR A 734 -4.60 -14.97 -17.42
C THR A 734 -5.01 -15.95 -16.36
N GLU A 735 -4.40 -17.12 -16.34
CA GLU A 735 -4.53 -18.14 -15.32
C GLU A 735 -3.20 -18.38 -14.64
N SER A 736 -3.18 -18.32 -13.33
CA SER A 736 -1.99 -18.60 -12.52
C SER A 736 -2.28 -19.70 -11.51
N ARG A 737 -1.36 -20.66 -11.41
CA ARG A 737 -1.36 -21.69 -10.36
C ARG A 737 -0.06 -21.60 -9.59
N THR A 738 -0.15 -21.67 -8.26
CA THR A 738 1.02 -21.62 -7.39
C THR A 738 1.11 -22.84 -6.50
N SER A 739 2.32 -23.33 -6.28
CA SER A 739 2.56 -24.46 -5.36
C SER A 739 2.44 -23.98 -3.91
N GLN A 740 1.41 -24.46 -3.20
CA GLN A 740 1.17 -24.07 -1.81
C GLN A 740 0.90 -25.30 -0.92
N ILE A 741 1.20 -25.15 0.38
CA ILE A 741 0.76 -26.06 1.41
C ILE A 741 -0.76 -25.88 1.56
N GLY A 742 -1.54 -26.95 1.43
CA GLY A 742 -2.97 -26.93 1.67
C GLY A 742 -3.26 -26.85 3.17
N SER A 743 -3.57 -28.00 3.77
CA SER A 743 -3.89 -28.09 5.20
C SER A 743 -2.62 -28.20 6.06
N TYR A 744 -2.59 -27.47 7.18
CA TYR A 744 -1.57 -27.63 8.22
C TYR A 744 -2.09 -27.25 9.59
N PHE A 745 -1.48 -27.76 10.65
CA PHE A 745 -1.75 -27.35 12.01
C PHE A 745 -0.49 -26.88 12.73
N ILE A 746 -0.70 -26.07 13.80
CA ILE A 746 0.35 -25.63 14.70
C ILE A 746 -0.16 -25.66 16.14
N ILE A 747 0.64 -26.20 17.05
CA ILE A 747 0.43 -26.16 18.49
C ILE A 747 1.35 -25.14 19.08
N SER A 748 0.83 -24.20 19.86
CA SER A 748 1.61 -23.11 20.42
C SER A 748 1.38 -23.00 21.91
N PHE A 749 2.45 -22.77 22.66
CA PHE A 749 2.43 -22.43 24.05
C PHE A 749 2.80 -20.96 24.23
N LYS A 750 2.02 -20.20 25.03
CA LYS A 750 2.26 -18.79 25.31
C LYS A 750 2.17 -18.52 26.80
N TYR A 751 3.13 -17.77 27.34
CA TYR A 751 3.15 -17.31 28.72
C TYR A 751 3.12 -15.80 28.81
N ARG A 752 2.28 -15.25 29.70
CA ARG A 752 2.10 -13.82 29.92
C ARG A 752 2.50 -13.43 31.35
N LEU A 753 3.39 -12.45 31.43
CA LEU A 753 3.87 -11.87 32.69
C LEU A 753 3.45 -10.38 32.75
N ASN A 754 2.84 -9.99 33.86
CA ASN A 754 2.60 -8.59 34.21
C ASN A 754 3.33 -8.31 35.52
N LYS A 755 4.30 -7.40 35.48
CA LYS A 755 5.10 -7.00 36.65
C LYS A 755 5.04 -5.49 36.82
N GLN A 756 4.58 -5.04 37.97
CA GLN A 756 4.67 -3.62 38.35
C GLN A 756 6.14 -3.28 38.62
N LEU A 757 6.65 -2.20 37.98
CA LEU A 757 8.01 -1.69 38.12
C LEU A 757 8.05 -0.45 39.02
#